data_68279c674ced4eec630b792d10635752
#
_entry.id   68279c674ced4eec630b792d10635752
#
_cell.length_a   1.000
_cell.length_b   1.000
_cell.length_c   1.000
_cell.angle_alpha   90.00
_cell.angle_beta   90.00
_cell.angle_gamma   90.00
#
_symmetry.space_group_name_H-M   'P 1'
#
loop_
_entity.id
_entity.type
_entity.pdbx_description
1 polymer ?
#
loop_
_entity_poly.entity_id
_entity_poly.type
_entity_poly.pdbx_seq_one_letter_code
_entity_poly.pdbx_strand_id
1 'polypeptide(L)'
;MRLSFLRFFCVISAGGITPILNAEIPPHLGRADVPYYTDHRQTDFPFFETTIDAREAAPLGVEDNIAPRSVVVRAAENFHVGFDTELLRVVAIWEGDGVTPDSMSDLSYPKPLAKLGSGIDQLPRIAGRVIAATGVYPGWDITDRSSFQDPRSRGFDAAELGRGPLTRSQGRWHGTRDHGNYATLHYSVGNASIEEQFQIQHHGDQRILERSLVIIGLDTAMDCIVAELDHTATRIPSSLRATGANLRLVNSRYVVATVRPQTGAQSVSIFLDTTGRRLPTDLTPAPRRATGAVNRAQDMAFTEMVAGATQGAYAADELLIPYPNPWQRRIRPTDIGFTPDGTAYLATFDGDIFRIQGMDSVGPESVSIQRIASGFFDPQSLLVRGDEVFVLSRLGLTRLVDQDADGDTDFYEMVSNAWVQSPETRSFPHSLVGMRDGGFLVSVGGQQDSHRTPHAGRVIELSPSGEFERIFAEGLRNGFVSRLGDTDRLVASDQQGQWVPATPMHHIEAGKFYGFEPGTDQSREPAPAPIWIPHRFAQCGVDVLAIDDERSGNLSGSVLMVDYYKPSLVQILGSSVDPLVQAAAIPLPINLEVPILKGELNPADGQSYFVGMQIWGSNAARIEGVTRLRVVEPTDDLPTVATAHHEGIWLQFPTALSAEHALDPSSYTATSWSYRRTENYGSGQYRADGEPGVDQWPIHSVHFTADRTAVFLAIPEMELTQQLEIRYRRNNGSWQEVFFTLHSLPPILTEQRKAVGIGDFDDLFASPPAERSQPLGPPPVSIERGEELFTTYGCMGCHSITASPEGKPGPSLHAIAGTRRPLAGDRTRRGSDNYLSDAIINPSVDVVFGYEKQDVAMPSFNGVLNPNDVAALVLYIKSLK
;
A
#
# COMPACT_ATOMS: atom_id res chain seq x y z
N MET A 1 -11.17 -2.42 -48.78
CA MET A 1 -9.99 -2.38 -49.61
C MET A 1 -9.38 -0.99 -49.60
N ARG A 2 -8.46 -0.75 -48.70
CA ARG A 2 -7.41 0.28 -48.69
C ARG A 2 -6.54 0.06 -47.45
N LEU A 3 -5.43 -0.67 -47.65
CA LEU A 3 -4.30 -0.72 -46.74
C LEU A 3 -3.66 0.67 -46.74
N SER A 4 -3.37 1.22 -45.56
CA SER A 4 -2.42 2.31 -45.41
C SER A 4 -1.27 1.85 -44.56
N PHE A 5 -0.13 1.70 -45.21
CA PHE A 5 1.19 1.46 -44.60
C PHE A 5 1.59 2.65 -43.75
N LEU A 6 1.90 2.43 -42.47
CA LEU A 6 2.68 3.39 -41.71
C LEU A 6 4.17 3.13 -41.93
N ARG A 7 4.84 4.12 -42.48
CA ARG A 7 6.29 4.11 -42.73
C ARG A 7 7.03 4.38 -41.42
N PHE A 8 7.91 3.43 -41.09
CA PHE A 8 8.99 3.65 -40.14
C PHE A 8 9.97 4.68 -40.70
N PHE A 9 10.20 5.78 -40.02
CA PHE A 9 11.38 6.60 -40.20
C PHE A 9 12.44 6.22 -39.16
N CYS A 10 13.44 5.49 -39.58
CA CYS A 10 14.68 5.32 -38.85
C CYS A 10 15.52 6.57 -39.05
N VAL A 11 15.76 7.36 -38.00
CA VAL A 11 16.83 8.37 -37.99
C VAL A 11 17.98 7.78 -37.19
N ILE A 12 19.04 7.39 -37.92
CA ILE A 12 20.31 6.99 -37.30
C ILE A 12 21.06 8.29 -36.99
N SER A 13 21.15 8.66 -35.71
CA SER A 13 22.19 9.58 -35.24
C SER A 13 23.15 8.79 -34.33
N ALA A 14 24.43 8.84 -34.70
CA ALA A 14 25.50 8.23 -33.93
C ALA A 14 25.71 9.01 -32.62
N GLY A 15 25.26 8.43 -31.55
CA GLY A 15 25.42 8.87 -30.19
C GLY A 15 24.46 8.01 -29.35
N GLY A 16 25.01 7.07 -28.56
CA GLY A 16 24.23 6.04 -27.88
C GLY A 16 23.15 6.60 -26.94
N ILE A 17 21.98 6.76 -27.50
CA ILE A 17 20.74 6.93 -26.76
C ILE A 17 20.07 5.56 -26.85
N THR A 18 20.13 4.81 -25.76
CA THR A 18 19.26 3.67 -25.54
C THR A 18 17.82 4.14 -25.83
N PRO A 19 17.02 3.43 -26.63
CA PRO A 19 15.62 3.79 -26.75
C PRO A 19 15.02 3.69 -25.34
N ILE A 20 14.60 4.81 -24.79
CA ILE A 20 13.59 4.80 -23.74
C ILE A 20 12.41 4.07 -24.39
N LEU A 21 12.19 2.83 -24.01
CA LEU A 21 10.93 2.16 -24.24
C LEU A 21 9.89 3.07 -23.61
N ASN A 22 9.24 3.91 -24.42
CA ASN A 22 8.01 4.56 -24.00
C ASN A 22 7.10 3.41 -23.59
N ALA A 23 6.98 3.17 -22.30
CA ALA A 23 5.99 2.26 -21.78
C ALA A 23 4.65 2.79 -22.29
N GLU A 24 4.13 2.20 -23.35
CA GLU A 24 2.80 2.55 -23.81
C GLU A 24 1.86 2.28 -22.66
N ILE A 25 1.13 3.31 -22.26
CA ILE A 25 0.01 3.14 -21.32
C ILE A 25 -0.84 2.01 -21.88
N PRO A 26 -1.06 0.92 -21.12
CA PRO A 26 -1.85 -0.19 -21.63
C PRO A 26 -3.13 0.29 -22.31
N PRO A 27 -3.50 -0.24 -23.48
CA PRO A 27 -4.57 0.33 -24.31
C PRO A 27 -5.91 0.51 -23.60
N HIS A 28 -6.19 -0.30 -22.58
CA HIS A 28 -7.41 -0.22 -21.76
C HIS A 28 -7.43 0.97 -20.78
N LEU A 29 -6.32 1.64 -20.57
CA LEU A 29 -6.26 2.83 -19.74
C LEU A 29 -6.71 4.04 -20.56
N GLY A 30 -7.98 4.41 -20.42
CA GLY A 30 -8.57 5.58 -21.06
C GLY A 30 -9.24 5.35 -22.42
N ARG A 31 -9.46 4.10 -22.82
CA ARG A 31 -10.23 3.74 -24.02
C ARG A 31 -11.47 2.94 -23.65
N ALA A 32 -12.63 3.44 -24.02
CA ALA A 32 -13.92 2.76 -23.79
C ALA A 32 -14.14 1.51 -24.69
N ASP A 33 -13.24 1.26 -25.64
CA ASP A 33 -13.36 0.22 -26.66
C ASP A 33 -12.47 -1.01 -26.41
N VAL A 34 -11.75 -1.04 -25.28
CA VAL A 34 -10.86 -2.15 -24.96
C VAL A 34 -11.49 -3.06 -23.90
N PRO A 35 -11.67 -4.35 -24.17
CA PRO A 35 -12.41 -5.27 -23.31
C PRO A 35 -11.54 -5.81 -22.16
N TYR A 36 -10.81 -4.92 -21.46
CA TYR A 36 -10.07 -5.32 -20.28
C TYR A 36 -10.78 -4.93 -19.02
N TYR A 37 -10.85 -5.84 -18.09
CA TYR A 37 -11.41 -5.63 -16.77
C TYR A 37 -10.40 -4.89 -15.89
N THR A 38 -10.86 -3.87 -15.21
CA THR A 38 -10.01 -2.94 -14.46
C THR A 38 -10.16 -3.02 -12.95
N ASP A 39 -11.08 -3.83 -12.43
CA ASP A 39 -11.29 -3.98 -11.00
C ASP A 39 -11.81 -5.37 -10.60
N HIS A 40 -11.83 -5.64 -9.29
CA HIS A 40 -12.22 -6.89 -8.65
C HIS A 40 -13.67 -7.32 -8.95
N ARG A 41 -14.59 -6.39 -9.17
CA ARG A 41 -16.01 -6.68 -9.45
C ARG A 41 -16.24 -7.23 -10.86
N GLN A 42 -15.27 -7.04 -11.77
CA GLN A 42 -15.32 -7.51 -13.16
C GLN A 42 -14.66 -8.88 -13.33
N THR A 43 -14.54 -9.64 -12.27
CA THR A 43 -14.05 -11.03 -12.33
C THR A 43 -15.03 -11.97 -13.01
N ASP A 44 -14.53 -13.01 -13.63
CA ASP A 44 -15.30 -14.16 -14.17
C ASP A 44 -15.65 -15.21 -13.09
N PHE A 45 -15.15 -15.03 -11.86
CA PHE A 45 -15.48 -15.86 -10.71
C PHE A 45 -16.93 -15.62 -10.25
N PRO A 46 -17.60 -16.59 -9.61
CA PRO A 46 -19.01 -16.49 -9.22
C PRO A 46 -19.25 -15.57 -8.02
N PHE A 47 -18.20 -14.95 -7.48
CA PHE A 47 -18.27 -14.00 -6.37
C PHE A 47 -17.13 -12.97 -6.46
N PHE A 48 -17.28 -11.92 -5.69
CA PHE A 48 -16.21 -10.95 -5.42
C PHE A 48 -16.44 -10.27 -4.06
N GLU A 49 -15.35 -9.81 -3.45
CA GLU A 49 -15.36 -9.04 -2.22
C GLU A 49 -15.60 -7.55 -2.51
N THR A 50 -16.27 -6.85 -1.61
CA THR A 50 -16.47 -5.39 -1.72
C THR A 50 -16.99 -4.79 -0.41
N THR A 51 -16.99 -3.47 -0.30
CA THR A 51 -17.92 -2.73 0.57
C THR A 51 -19.26 -2.59 -0.15
N ILE A 52 -20.39 -2.66 0.56
CA ILE A 52 -21.72 -2.37 0.02
C ILE A 52 -22.32 -1.19 0.76
N ASP A 53 -22.52 -0.08 0.05
CA ASP A 53 -23.37 1.02 0.50
C ASP A 53 -24.82 0.72 0.12
N ALA A 54 -25.60 0.27 1.09
CA ALA A 54 -27.02 -0.06 0.96
C ALA A 54 -27.95 0.99 1.58
N ARG A 55 -27.46 2.21 1.83
CA ARG A 55 -28.27 3.28 2.45
C ARG A 55 -29.49 3.62 1.61
N GLU A 56 -29.36 3.65 0.29
CA GLU A 56 -30.48 3.88 -0.64
C GLU A 56 -31.38 2.64 -0.80
N ALA A 57 -30.83 1.43 -0.56
CA ALA A 57 -31.56 0.19 -0.62
C ALA A 57 -32.19 -0.22 0.73
N ALA A 58 -31.81 0.48 1.79
CA ALA A 58 -32.24 0.15 3.14
C ALA A 58 -33.76 0.37 3.32
N PRO A 59 -34.39 -0.43 4.18
CA PRO A 59 -35.73 -0.12 4.65
C PRO A 59 -35.77 1.28 5.27
N LEU A 60 -36.91 1.95 5.14
CA LEU A 60 -37.10 3.31 5.64
C LEU A 60 -36.56 3.48 7.07
N GLY A 61 -35.67 4.47 7.25
CA GLY A 61 -35.11 4.86 8.56
C GLY A 61 -33.78 4.21 8.94
N VAL A 62 -33.09 3.52 8.02
CA VAL A 62 -31.75 2.99 8.25
C VAL A 62 -30.72 3.82 7.46
N GLU A 63 -30.20 4.87 8.09
CA GLU A 63 -29.27 5.82 7.44
C GLU A 63 -27.83 5.30 7.37
N ASP A 64 -27.46 4.31 8.20
CA ASP A 64 -26.09 3.79 8.30
C ASP A 64 -25.93 2.36 7.75
N ASN A 65 -26.78 1.96 6.77
CA ASN A 65 -26.70 0.63 6.16
C ASN A 65 -25.54 0.51 5.18
N ILE A 66 -24.34 0.50 5.73
CA ILE A 66 -23.09 0.19 5.02
C ILE A 66 -22.54 -1.12 5.57
N ALA A 67 -22.17 -2.04 4.69
CA ALA A 67 -21.49 -3.26 5.03
C ALA A 67 -20.03 -3.17 4.55
N PRO A 68 -19.08 -2.85 5.44
CA PRO A 68 -17.69 -2.60 5.08
C PRO A 68 -17.00 -3.82 4.47
N ARG A 69 -17.38 -5.01 4.91
CA ARG A 69 -16.82 -6.29 4.49
C ARG A 69 -17.91 -7.21 3.99
N SER A 70 -18.04 -7.26 2.67
CA SER A 70 -19.09 -8.03 2.02
C SER A 70 -18.56 -8.92 0.91
N VAL A 71 -19.24 -10.03 0.68
CA VAL A 71 -19.10 -10.87 -0.51
C VAL A 71 -20.36 -10.72 -1.35
N VAL A 72 -20.20 -10.40 -2.62
CA VAL A 72 -21.29 -10.42 -3.60
C VAL A 72 -21.23 -11.73 -4.36
N VAL A 73 -22.28 -12.53 -4.23
CA VAL A 73 -22.44 -13.80 -4.95
C VAL A 73 -23.33 -13.57 -6.17
N ARG A 74 -22.92 -14.09 -7.32
CA ARG A 74 -23.71 -14.13 -8.55
C ARG A 74 -24.63 -15.36 -8.54
N ALA A 75 -25.89 -15.17 -8.18
CA ALA A 75 -26.87 -16.26 -8.15
C ALA A 75 -27.28 -16.72 -9.57
N ALA A 76 -27.23 -15.81 -10.55
CA ALA A 76 -27.32 -16.01 -11.99
C ALA A 76 -26.76 -14.77 -12.71
N GLU A 77 -26.74 -14.80 -14.05
CA GLU A 77 -26.45 -13.60 -14.84
C GLU A 77 -27.37 -12.45 -14.43
N ASN A 78 -26.82 -11.31 -14.09
CA ASN A 78 -27.52 -10.11 -13.59
C ASN A 78 -28.28 -10.29 -12.25
N PHE A 79 -28.09 -11.36 -11.50
CA PHE A 79 -28.65 -11.52 -10.18
C PHE A 79 -27.56 -11.63 -9.12
N HIS A 80 -27.63 -10.73 -8.15
CA HIS A 80 -26.62 -10.60 -7.13
C HIS A 80 -27.21 -10.69 -5.73
N VAL A 81 -26.44 -11.29 -4.82
CA VAL A 81 -26.72 -11.33 -3.39
C VAL A 81 -25.51 -10.78 -2.66
N GLY A 82 -25.69 -9.69 -1.95
CA GLY A 82 -24.67 -9.11 -1.07
C GLY A 82 -24.77 -9.71 0.32
N PHE A 83 -23.67 -10.30 0.80
CA PHE A 83 -23.57 -10.89 2.12
C PHE A 83 -22.54 -10.15 2.98
N ASP A 84 -22.99 -9.62 4.12
CA ASP A 84 -22.17 -8.97 5.13
C ASP A 84 -21.50 -10.02 6.00
N THR A 85 -20.18 -10.14 5.88
CA THR A 85 -19.38 -11.13 6.60
C THR A 85 -19.18 -10.81 8.08
N GLU A 86 -19.43 -9.56 8.49
CA GLU A 86 -19.32 -9.15 9.89
C GLU A 86 -20.59 -9.47 10.69
N LEU A 87 -21.77 -9.20 10.11
CA LEU A 87 -23.06 -9.48 10.73
C LEU A 87 -23.70 -10.80 10.27
N LEU A 88 -23.06 -11.52 9.36
CA LEU A 88 -23.53 -12.80 8.80
C LEU A 88 -24.95 -12.70 8.25
N ARG A 89 -25.23 -11.64 7.47
CA ARG A 89 -26.56 -11.32 6.93
C ARG A 89 -26.53 -11.12 5.43
N VAL A 90 -27.66 -11.40 4.80
CA VAL A 90 -27.90 -10.93 3.43
C VAL A 90 -28.21 -9.43 3.51
N VAL A 91 -27.35 -8.57 2.94
CA VAL A 91 -27.52 -7.11 2.90
C VAL A 91 -28.65 -6.75 1.98
N ALA A 92 -28.57 -7.23 0.75
CA ALA A 92 -29.55 -7.03 -0.30
C ALA A 92 -29.50 -8.13 -1.36
N ILE A 93 -30.61 -8.27 -2.09
CA ILE A 93 -30.75 -9.08 -3.29
C ILE A 93 -31.21 -8.15 -4.37
N TRP A 94 -30.53 -8.15 -5.53
CA TRP A 94 -30.88 -7.24 -6.63
C TRP A 94 -30.65 -7.86 -8.01
N GLU A 95 -31.30 -7.27 -8.99
CA GLU A 95 -31.13 -7.56 -10.40
C GLU A 95 -30.49 -6.33 -11.08
N GLY A 96 -29.34 -6.51 -11.73
CA GLY A 96 -28.59 -5.44 -12.39
C GLY A 96 -27.12 -5.75 -12.55
N ASP A 97 -26.27 -4.71 -12.58
CA ASP A 97 -24.86 -4.79 -12.95
C ASP A 97 -23.89 -5.01 -11.74
N GLY A 98 -24.40 -5.48 -10.61
CA GLY A 98 -23.61 -5.68 -9.41
C GLY A 98 -23.55 -4.44 -8.54
N VAL A 99 -22.36 -3.87 -8.31
CA VAL A 99 -22.16 -2.63 -7.58
C VAL A 99 -21.53 -1.56 -8.48
N THR A 100 -21.63 -0.29 -8.08
CA THR A 100 -20.98 0.82 -8.81
C THR A 100 -19.45 0.73 -8.69
N PRO A 101 -18.68 1.35 -9.63
CA PRO A 101 -17.22 1.31 -9.62
C PRO A 101 -16.57 2.26 -8.60
N ASP A 102 -17.29 2.73 -7.61
CA ASP A 102 -16.83 3.71 -6.64
C ASP A 102 -15.83 3.05 -5.65
N SER A 103 -14.65 2.68 -6.15
CA SER A 103 -13.59 2.05 -5.35
C SER A 103 -12.22 2.63 -5.72
N MET A 104 -11.23 2.43 -4.86
CA MET A 104 -9.85 2.85 -5.16
C MET A 104 -9.28 2.09 -6.35
N SER A 105 -9.63 0.82 -6.52
CA SER A 105 -9.11 0.02 -7.63
C SER A 105 -9.57 0.55 -8.99
N ASP A 106 -10.81 0.99 -9.12
CA ASP A 106 -11.32 1.57 -10.36
C ASP A 106 -10.83 3.01 -10.58
N LEU A 107 -10.83 3.82 -9.52
CA LEU A 107 -10.57 5.26 -9.61
C LEU A 107 -9.09 5.63 -9.59
N SER A 108 -8.21 4.71 -9.26
CA SER A 108 -6.76 4.95 -9.29
C SER A 108 -6.21 5.14 -10.71
N TYR A 109 -7.00 4.80 -11.76
CA TYR A 109 -6.61 4.89 -13.16
C TYR A 109 -7.79 5.19 -14.09
N PRO A 110 -7.56 5.93 -15.15
CA PRO A 110 -6.38 6.68 -15.58
C PRO A 110 -6.17 7.97 -14.78
N LYS A 111 -6.88 8.12 -13.68
CA LYS A 111 -6.87 9.30 -12.84
C LYS A 111 -6.36 8.95 -11.43
N PRO A 112 -5.07 8.63 -11.27
CA PRO A 112 -4.53 8.18 -9.98
C PRO A 112 -4.67 9.22 -8.86
N LEU A 113 -4.93 10.48 -9.22
CA LEU A 113 -5.12 11.59 -8.28
C LEU A 113 -6.55 12.14 -8.31
N ALA A 114 -7.48 11.48 -9.02
CA ALA A 114 -8.87 11.84 -8.91
C ALA A 114 -9.32 11.53 -7.48
N LYS A 115 -9.53 12.56 -6.71
CA LYS A 115 -10.06 12.42 -5.37
C LYS A 115 -11.46 11.87 -5.44
N LEU A 116 -11.65 10.80 -4.76
CA LEU A 116 -12.93 10.47 -4.19
C LEU A 116 -13.23 11.59 -3.19
N GLY A 117 -14.35 12.23 -3.22
CA GLY A 117 -14.70 13.34 -2.35
C GLY A 117 -14.30 13.13 -0.88
N SER A 118 -15.17 13.23 0.05
CA SER A 118 -14.91 13.03 1.47
C SER A 118 -14.98 11.57 1.92
N GLY A 119 -14.31 10.64 1.23
CA GLY A 119 -14.20 9.25 1.66
C GLY A 119 -15.53 8.49 1.59
N ILE A 120 -16.22 8.39 2.71
CA ILE A 120 -17.42 7.56 2.89
C ILE A 120 -18.56 7.79 1.86
N ASP A 121 -18.63 8.98 1.25
CA ASP A 121 -19.68 9.33 0.28
C ASP A 121 -19.49 8.69 -1.09
N GLN A 122 -18.39 7.96 -1.30
CA GLN A 122 -18.01 7.38 -2.59
C GLN A 122 -17.76 5.87 -2.49
N LEU A 123 -18.58 5.19 -1.74
CA LEU A 123 -18.51 3.73 -1.58
C LEU A 123 -19.26 3.01 -2.69
N PRO A 124 -18.91 1.75 -3.00
CA PRO A 124 -19.64 0.93 -3.95
C PRO A 124 -21.12 0.80 -3.56
N ARG A 125 -22.02 1.25 -4.43
CA ARG A 125 -23.47 1.22 -4.24
C ARG A 125 -24.07 0.13 -5.10
N ILE A 126 -25.23 -0.37 -4.70
CA ILE A 126 -25.97 -1.36 -5.46
C ILE A 126 -26.37 -0.77 -6.83
N ALA A 127 -25.92 -1.40 -7.91
CA ALA A 127 -26.21 -0.99 -9.29
C ALA A 127 -27.31 -1.88 -9.88
N GLY A 128 -28.55 -1.63 -9.52
CA GLY A 128 -29.69 -2.43 -10.00
C GLY A 128 -30.98 -2.24 -9.23
N ARG A 129 -31.98 -3.03 -9.61
CA ARG A 129 -33.29 -3.04 -8.95
C ARG A 129 -33.26 -3.95 -7.72
N VAL A 130 -33.31 -3.35 -6.53
CA VAL A 130 -33.38 -4.10 -5.26
C VAL A 130 -34.71 -4.86 -5.18
N ILE A 131 -34.59 -6.16 -4.84
CA ILE A 131 -35.73 -7.08 -4.66
C ILE A 131 -36.05 -7.24 -3.18
N ALA A 132 -35.02 -7.39 -2.36
CA ALA A 132 -35.10 -7.47 -0.92
C ALA A 132 -33.84 -6.85 -0.28
N ALA A 133 -33.98 -6.27 0.89
CA ALA A 133 -32.88 -5.76 1.68
C ALA A 133 -33.17 -5.95 3.18
N THR A 134 -32.13 -5.89 4.01
CA THR A 134 -32.21 -5.95 5.47
C THR A 134 -31.52 -4.73 6.07
N GLY A 135 -31.90 -4.39 7.30
CA GLY A 135 -31.23 -3.35 8.08
C GLY A 135 -29.96 -3.82 8.78
N VAL A 136 -29.31 -2.93 9.55
CA VAL A 136 -28.04 -3.21 10.25
C VAL A 136 -28.30 -3.96 11.55
N TYR A 137 -28.33 -5.27 11.45
CA TYR A 137 -28.47 -6.23 12.56
C TYR A 137 -27.99 -7.62 12.10
N PRO A 138 -27.63 -8.53 13.03
CA PRO A 138 -27.19 -9.87 12.66
C PRO A 138 -28.23 -10.62 11.81
N GLY A 139 -27.76 -11.40 10.85
CA GLY A 139 -28.62 -12.23 9.99
C GLY A 139 -29.32 -13.38 10.73
N TRP A 140 -28.92 -13.62 11.96
CA TRP A 140 -29.44 -14.64 12.84
C TRP A 140 -29.74 -14.05 14.23
N ASP A 141 -30.79 -14.57 14.88
CA ASP A 141 -31.12 -14.19 16.26
C ASP A 141 -30.13 -14.87 17.21
N ILE A 142 -29.13 -14.10 17.62
CA ILE A 142 -28.01 -14.55 18.46
C ILE A 142 -28.02 -13.94 19.88
N THR A 143 -28.91 -12.99 20.14
CA THR A 143 -28.95 -12.27 21.42
C THR A 143 -30.34 -12.28 22.05
N ASP A 144 -31.25 -11.52 21.49
CA ASP A 144 -32.65 -11.41 21.95
C ASP A 144 -33.56 -11.38 20.73
N ARG A 145 -34.52 -12.32 20.72
CA ARG A 145 -35.47 -12.54 19.62
C ARG A 145 -36.34 -11.33 19.26
N SER A 146 -36.29 -10.27 20.00
CA SER A 146 -37.10 -9.08 19.74
C SER A 146 -36.29 -7.83 19.35
N SER A 147 -34.97 -7.85 19.43
CA SER A 147 -34.19 -6.60 19.34
C SER A 147 -33.97 -6.13 17.91
N PHE A 148 -33.62 -6.99 16.96
CA PHE A 148 -33.22 -6.63 15.60
C PHE A 148 -32.30 -5.39 15.57
N GLN A 149 -31.31 -5.37 16.46
CA GLN A 149 -30.37 -4.29 16.63
C GLN A 149 -28.96 -4.80 16.44
N ASP A 150 -28.06 -3.91 16.03
CA ASP A 150 -26.65 -4.20 15.98
C ASP A 150 -26.07 -4.30 17.41
N PRO A 151 -25.55 -5.46 17.82
CA PRO A 151 -24.97 -5.64 19.15
C PRO A 151 -23.59 -5.04 19.29
N ARG A 152 -22.95 -4.62 18.19
CA ARG A 152 -21.60 -4.11 18.18
C ARG A 152 -21.55 -2.67 18.63
N SER A 153 -20.50 -2.29 19.34
CA SER A 153 -20.27 -0.91 19.75
C SER A 153 -19.80 -0.05 18.57
N ARG A 154 -20.25 1.20 18.52
CA ARG A 154 -19.67 2.19 17.62
C ARG A 154 -18.23 2.49 18.05
N GLY A 155 -17.36 2.81 17.07
CA GLY A 155 -15.98 3.23 17.31
C GLY A 155 -15.86 4.62 17.97
N PHE A 156 -14.65 5.14 18.02
CA PHE A 156 -14.33 6.43 18.65
C PHE A 156 -15.01 7.61 17.96
N ASP A 157 -15.08 7.57 16.65
CA ASP A 157 -15.72 8.59 15.85
C ASP A 157 -17.17 8.22 15.60
N ALA A 158 -18.10 9.12 15.96
CA ALA A 158 -19.53 8.90 15.71
C ALA A 158 -19.87 8.77 14.20
N ALA A 159 -19.01 9.32 13.35
CA ALA A 159 -19.13 9.20 11.88
C ALA A 159 -18.54 7.89 11.35
N GLU A 160 -17.77 7.14 12.16
CA GLU A 160 -17.20 5.86 11.76
C GLU A 160 -18.28 4.78 11.68
N LEU A 161 -18.43 4.14 10.54
CA LEU A 161 -19.43 3.12 10.27
C LEU A 161 -18.91 1.69 10.40
N GLY A 162 -17.58 1.50 10.42
CA GLY A 162 -16.97 0.23 10.73
C GLY A 162 -17.08 -0.14 12.20
N ARG A 163 -17.61 -1.33 12.49
CA ARG A 163 -17.80 -1.81 13.85
C ARG A 163 -17.11 -3.13 14.13
N GLY A 164 -16.51 -3.73 13.09
CA GLY A 164 -15.89 -5.04 13.18
C GLY A 164 -16.87 -6.20 13.17
N PRO A 165 -16.37 -7.44 13.23
CA PRO A 165 -17.22 -8.63 13.20
C PRO A 165 -17.95 -8.86 14.53
N LEU A 166 -18.93 -9.73 14.50
CA LEU A 166 -19.51 -10.33 15.69
C LEU A 166 -18.44 -11.04 16.54
N THR A 167 -18.71 -11.19 17.84
CA THR A 167 -17.84 -12.02 18.67
C THR A 167 -17.91 -13.49 18.22
N ARG A 168 -16.84 -14.25 18.39
CA ARG A 168 -16.78 -15.66 17.95
C ARG A 168 -17.89 -16.54 18.55
N SER A 169 -18.32 -16.24 19.76
CA SER A 169 -19.44 -16.95 20.40
C SER A 169 -20.80 -16.64 19.76
N GLN A 170 -20.91 -15.48 19.10
CA GLN A 170 -22.12 -15.09 18.37
C GLN A 170 -22.09 -15.64 16.94
N GLY A 171 -20.96 -15.49 16.26
CA GLY A 171 -20.79 -16.01 14.90
C GLY A 171 -19.42 -15.72 14.33
N ARG A 172 -19.07 -16.44 13.27
CA ARG A 172 -17.80 -16.32 12.57
C ARG A 172 -17.97 -16.60 11.09
N TRP A 173 -17.38 -15.72 10.27
CA TRP A 173 -17.18 -15.98 8.84
C TRP A 173 -16.00 -16.93 8.64
N HIS A 174 -16.18 -17.99 7.84
CA HIS A 174 -15.16 -19.00 7.56
C HIS A 174 -14.63 -18.90 6.13
N GLY A 175 -15.37 -18.28 5.21
CA GLY A 175 -14.90 -18.09 3.86
C GLY A 175 -15.88 -18.44 2.75
N THR A 176 -15.39 -18.36 1.51
CA THR A 176 -16.14 -18.64 0.29
C THR A 176 -15.52 -19.82 -0.43
N ARG A 177 -16.34 -20.77 -0.84
CA ARG A 177 -15.90 -21.86 -1.73
C ARG A 177 -16.31 -21.55 -3.16
N ASP A 178 -15.35 -21.61 -4.05
CA ASP A 178 -15.55 -21.54 -5.49
C ASP A 178 -15.91 -22.93 -6.04
N HIS A 179 -16.91 -22.99 -6.89
CA HIS A 179 -17.33 -24.17 -7.62
C HIS A 179 -17.37 -23.89 -9.14
N GLY A 180 -16.73 -22.82 -9.56
CA GLY A 180 -16.60 -22.35 -10.93
C GLY A 180 -17.74 -21.50 -11.44
N ASN A 181 -18.94 -22.05 -11.45
CA ASN A 181 -20.12 -21.33 -11.92
C ASN A 181 -21.08 -20.92 -10.78
N TYR A 182 -20.74 -21.22 -9.54
CA TYR A 182 -21.43 -20.77 -8.34
C TYR A 182 -20.49 -20.79 -7.14
N ALA A 183 -20.84 -20.09 -6.08
CA ALA A 183 -20.11 -20.08 -4.82
C ALA A 183 -20.99 -20.53 -3.66
N THR A 184 -20.35 -21.08 -2.62
CA THR A 184 -20.97 -21.34 -1.32
C THR A 184 -20.30 -20.52 -0.24
N LEU A 185 -21.10 -19.98 0.67
CA LEU A 185 -20.68 -19.20 1.81
C LEU A 185 -20.60 -20.11 3.04
N HIS A 186 -19.50 -20.04 3.77
CA HIS A 186 -19.25 -20.85 4.96
C HIS A 186 -19.11 -19.96 6.19
N TYR A 187 -19.91 -20.19 7.20
CA TYR A 187 -19.87 -19.45 8.45
C TYR A 187 -20.48 -20.25 9.60
N SER A 188 -20.31 -19.77 10.82
CA SER A 188 -20.94 -20.35 12.01
C SER A 188 -21.75 -19.32 12.77
N VAL A 189 -22.79 -19.77 13.47
CA VAL A 189 -23.61 -18.97 14.38
C VAL A 189 -23.77 -19.78 15.67
N GLY A 190 -23.23 -19.27 16.78
CA GLY A 190 -23.03 -20.08 17.98
C GLY A 190 -22.24 -21.35 17.65
N ASN A 191 -22.79 -22.53 17.97
CA ASN A 191 -22.18 -23.82 17.66
C ASN A 191 -22.57 -24.38 16.30
N ALA A 192 -23.53 -23.76 15.61
CA ALA A 192 -24.02 -24.26 14.33
C ALA A 192 -23.08 -23.82 13.19
N SER A 193 -22.64 -24.80 12.37
CA SER A 193 -21.94 -24.57 11.11
C SER A 193 -22.97 -24.47 9.97
N ILE A 194 -22.80 -23.45 9.13
CA ILE A 194 -23.74 -23.15 8.05
C ILE A 194 -22.97 -23.06 6.73
N GLU A 195 -23.48 -23.77 5.75
CA GLU A 195 -23.09 -23.65 4.35
C GLU A 195 -24.31 -23.12 3.59
N GLU A 196 -24.13 -22.02 2.87
CA GLU A 196 -25.20 -21.30 2.19
C GLU A 196 -24.88 -21.10 0.72
N GLN A 197 -25.88 -21.31 -0.15
CA GLN A 197 -25.79 -21.05 -1.58
C GLN A 197 -27.05 -20.35 -2.10
N PHE A 198 -26.88 -19.66 -3.24
CA PHE A 198 -27.94 -18.94 -3.92
C PHE A 198 -28.04 -19.38 -5.37
N GLN A 199 -29.28 -19.57 -5.86
CA GLN A 199 -29.52 -19.92 -7.25
C GLN A 199 -30.88 -19.40 -7.72
N ILE A 200 -31.01 -19.16 -9.03
CA ILE A 200 -32.29 -18.84 -9.65
C ILE A 200 -32.92 -20.11 -10.22
N GLN A 201 -34.14 -20.40 -9.79
CA GLN A 201 -35.01 -21.41 -10.41
C GLN A 201 -35.96 -20.73 -11.38
N HIS A 202 -36.24 -21.41 -12.50
CA HIS A 202 -37.26 -21.03 -13.46
C HIS A 202 -38.46 -21.91 -13.33
N HIS A 203 -39.64 -21.33 -13.09
CA HIS A 203 -40.91 -22.03 -13.08
C HIS A 203 -41.89 -21.32 -14.03
N GLY A 204 -41.97 -21.82 -15.25
CA GLY A 204 -42.61 -21.09 -16.35
C GLY A 204 -41.88 -19.78 -16.64
N ASP A 205 -42.58 -18.68 -16.55
CA ASP A 205 -42.04 -17.31 -16.71
C ASP A 205 -41.60 -16.66 -15.37
N GLN A 206 -41.75 -17.40 -14.23
CA GLN A 206 -41.28 -16.91 -12.96
C GLN A 206 -39.79 -17.18 -12.74
N ARG A 207 -39.11 -16.21 -12.21
CA ARG A 207 -37.73 -16.34 -11.69
C ARG A 207 -37.78 -16.31 -10.17
N ILE A 208 -37.36 -17.38 -9.55
CA ILE A 208 -37.46 -17.60 -8.13
C ILE A 208 -36.05 -17.76 -7.58
N LEU A 209 -35.64 -16.86 -6.71
CA LEU A 209 -34.41 -17.01 -5.95
C LEU A 209 -34.62 -18.08 -4.89
N GLU A 210 -33.80 -19.08 -4.87
CA GLU A 210 -33.65 -20.05 -3.79
C GLU A 210 -32.38 -19.75 -3.00
N ARG A 211 -32.55 -19.52 -1.69
CA ARG A 211 -31.50 -19.48 -0.69
C ARG A 211 -31.49 -20.83 0.02
N SER A 212 -30.46 -21.63 -0.18
CA SER A 212 -30.34 -22.98 0.38
C SER A 212 -29.27 -23.04 1.45
N LEU A 213 -29.63 -23.54 2.63
CA LEU A 213 -28.71 -23.67 3.76
C LEU A 213 -28.58 -25.15 4.16
N VAL A 214 -27.37 -25.57 4.48
CA VAL A 214 -27.08 -26.79 5.22
C VAL A 214 -26.56 -26.38 6.59
N ILE A 215 -27.22 -26.85 7.64
CA ILE A 215 -26.94 -26.48 9.02
C ILE A 215 -26.59 -27.72 9.81
N ILE A 216 -25.46 -27.69 10.52
CA ILE A 216 -24.94 -28.78 11.34
C ILE A 216 -24.68 -28.25 12.74
N GLY A 217 -25.05 -29.02 13.77
CA GLY A 217 -24.72 -28.68 15.16
C GLY A 217 -25.60 -27.60 15.78
N LEU A 218 -26.82 -27.41 15.28
CA LEU A 218 -27.76 -26.47 15.89
C LEU A 218 -28.33 -27.04 17.21
N ASP A 219 -28.00 -26.44 18.33
CA ASP A 219 -28.37 -26.92 19.68
C ASP A 219 -29.75 -26.39 20.15
N THR A 220 -30.10 -25.20 19.71
CA THR A 220 -31.36 -24.50 20.07
C THR A 220 -32.03 -23.95 18.82
N ALA A 221 -33.34 -23.69 18.89
CA ALA A 221 -34.05 -23.06 17.77
C ALA A 221 -33.51 -21.64 17.54
N MET A 222 -33.24 -21.34 16.28
CA MET A 222 -32.72 -20.02 15.86
C MET A 222 -33.60 -19.43 14.75
N ASP A 223 -33.67 -18.12 14.71
CA ASP A 223 -34.35 -17.38 13.66
C ASP A 223 -33.35 -16.83 12.66
N CYS A 224 -33.43 -17.27 11.41
CA CYS A 224 -32.72 -16.67 10.29
C CYS A 224 -33.56 -15.54 9.69
N ILE A 225 -33.00 -14.36 9.53
CA ILE A 225 -33.69 -13.23 8.90
C ILE A 225 -33.74 -13.41 7.40
N VAL A 226 -34.95 -13.34 6.83
CA VAL A 226 -35.22 -13.60 5.40
C VAL A 226 -35.41 -12.31 4.65
N ALA A 227 -36.24 -11.41 5.19
CA ALA A 227 -36.55 -10.12 4.58
C ALA A 227 -37.10 -9.13 5.62
N GLU A 228 -36.95 -7.87 5.33
CA GLU A 228 -37.56 -6.77 6.03
C GLU A 228 -38.67 -6.16 5.17
N LEU A 229 -39.85 -6.01 5.75
CA LEU A 229 -41.02 -5.47 5.10
C LEU A 229 -41.36 -4.08 5.63
N ASP A 230 -42.31 -3.40 5.00
CA ASP A 230 -42.91 -2.20 5.53
C ASP A 230 -43.52 -2.49 6.93
N HIS A 231 -43.36 -1.58 7.89
CA HIS A 231 -43.81 -1.73 9.28
C HIS A 231 -45.34 -1.91 9.43
N THR A 232 -46.06 -1.82 8.36
CA THR A 232 -47.51 -2.05 8.32
C THR A 232 -47.89 -3.46 7.90
N ALA A 233 -46.90 -4.31 7.67
CA ALA A 233 -47.13 -5.66 7.20
C ALA A 233 -47.99 -6.48 8.19
N THR A 234 -49.09 -7.01 7.71
CA THR A 234 -50.02 -7.86 8.51
C THR A 234 -49.89 -9.34 8.20
N ARG A 235 -49.15 -9.69 7.17
CA ARG A 235 -48.93 -11.08 6.71
C ARG A 235 -47.62 -11.21 5.93
N ILE A 236 -47.10 -12.43 5.91
CA ILE A 236 -45.96 -12.77 5.04
C ILE A 236 -46.44 -12.74 3.59
N PRO A 237 -45.64 -12.08 2.69
CA PRO A 237 -45.95 -12.09 1.26
C PRO A 237 -46.06 -13.51 0.68
N SER A 238 -47.03 -13.73 -0.19
CA SER A 238 -47.19 -15.03 -0.92
C SER A 238 -46.04 -15.31 -1.91
N SER A 239 -45.16 -14.34 -2.14
CA SER A 239 -43.90 -14.45 -2.88
C SER A 239 -42.75 -15.04 -2.06
N LEU A 240 -42.98 -15.30 -0.77
CA LEU A 240 -41.99 -15.93 0.14
C LEU A 240 -42.53 -17.30 0.64
N ARG A 241 -41.66 -18.30 0.68
CA ARG A 241 -41.90 -19.61 1.27
C ARG A 241 -40.63 -20.21 1.79
N ALA A 242 -40.69 -21.06 2.79
CA ALA A 242 -39.55 -21.86 3.23
C ALA A 242 -39.94 -23.35 3.29
N THR A 243 -38.92 -24.19 3.15
CA THR A 243 -38.98 -25.65 3.46
C THR A 243 -37.87 -25.95 4.45
N GLY A 244 -38.10 -26.87 5.39
CA GLY A 244 -37.16 -27.16 6.49
C GLY A 244 -37.16 -26.10 7.61
N ALA A 245 -37.90 -25.01 7.47
CA ALA A 245 -38.08 -23.98 8.49
C ALA A 245 -39.50 -23.40 8.45
N ASN A 246 -39.93 -22.77 9.54
CA ASN A 246 -41.22 -22.08 9.63
C ASN A 246 -41.02 -20.55 9.49
N LEU A 247 -41.67 -19.95 8.49
CA LEU A 247 -41.70 -18.51 8.37
C LEU A 247 -42.61 -17.88 9.40
N ARG A 248 -42.16 -16.82 10.05
CA ARG A 248 -42.92 -15.98 10.99
C ARG A 248 -42.76 -14.52 10.65
N LEU A 249 -43.80 -13.74 10.86
CA LEU A 249 -43.72 -12.27 10.84
C LEU A 249 -43.54 -11.76 12.26
N VAL A 250 -42.47 -11.03 12.50
CA VAL A 250 -42.12 -10.45 13.81
C VAL A 250 -42.21 -8.95 13.73
N ASN A 251 -42.81 -8.33 14.74
CA ASN A 251 -42.99 -6.87 14.86
C ASN A 251 -43.63 -6.21 13.62
N SER A 252 -44.48 -6.92 12.90
CA SER A 252 -45.12 -6.45 11.65
C SER A 252 -44.12 -5.93 10.61
N ARG A 253 -42.88 -6.39 10.67
CA ARG A 253 -41.78 -5.92 9.83
C ARG A 253 -40.84 -7.03 9.36
N TYR A 254 -40.39 -7.88 10.26
CA TYR A 254 -39.33 -8.84 9.96
C TYR A 254 -39.92 -10.21 9.63
N VAL A 255 -39.56 -10.74 8.46
CA VAL A 255 -39.84 -12.15 8.11
C VAL A 255 -38.65 -12.98 8.53
N VAL A 256 -38.85 -13.91 9.44
CA VAL A 256 -37.81 -14.81 9.94
C VAL A 256 -38.17 -16.26 9.63
N ALA A 257 -37.16 -17.06 9.32
CA ALA A 257 -37.24 -18.50 9.18
C ALA A 257 -36.78 -19.16 10.50
N THR A 258 -37.70 -19.70 11.29
CA THR A 258 -37.34 -20.42 12.52
C THR A 258 -36.87 -21.82 12.17
N VAL A 259 -35.61 -22.09 12.43
CA VAL A 259 -34.96 -23.41 12.28
C VAL A 259 -34.92 -24.09 13.63
N ARG A 260 -35.40 -25.33 13.73
CA ARG A 260 -35.37 -26.10 14.96
C ARG A 260 -34.25 -27.11 14.96
N PRO A 261 -33.67 -27.47 16.10
CA PRO A 261 -32.62 -28.45 16.20
C PRO A 261 -33.06 -29.81 15.63
N GLN A 262 -32.19 -30.44 14.89
CA GLN A 262 -32.30 -31.80 14.42
C GLN A 262 -30.96 -32.50 14.56
N THR A 263 -30.97 -33.85 14.71
CA THR A 263 -29.72 -34.63 14.68
C THR A 263 -29.15 -34.70 13.27
N GLY A 264 -27.86 -34.36 13.15
CA GLY A 264 -27.15 -34.39 11.87
C GLY A 264 -27.34 -33.12 11.03
N ALA A 265 -27.04 -33.22 9.78
CA ALA A 265 -27.18 -32.12 8.82
C ALA A 265 -28.66 -31.91 8.47
N GLN A 266 -29.11 -30.67 8.50
CA GLN A 266 -30.46 -30.28 8.11
C GLN A 266 -30.41 -29.30 6.95
N SER A 267 -31.37 -29.42 6.04
CA SER A 267 -31.48 -28.54 4.88
C SER A 267 -32.67 -27.59 5.03
N VAL A 268 -32.43 -26.33 4.75
CA VAL A 268 -33.44 -25.27 4.70
C VAL A 268 -33.37 -24.59 3.35
N SER A 269 -34.52 -24.47 2.67
CA SER A 269 -34.61 -23.66 1.44
C SER A 269 -35.63 -22.56 1.63
N ILE A 270 -35.22 -21.33 1.26
CA ILE A 270 -36.04 -20.14 1.29
C ILE A 270 -36.19 -19.64 -0.13
N PHE A 271 -37.46 -19.48 -0.57
CA PHE A 271 -37.83 -19.11 -1.92
C PHE A 271 -38.39 -17.72 -1.95
N LEU A 272 -37.93 -16.89 -2.90
CA LEU A 272 -38.38 -15.53 -3.15
C LEU A 272 -38.69 -15.37 -4.65
N ASP A 273 -39.94 -15.08 -5.01
CA ASP A 273 -40.26 -14.67 -6.38
C ASP A 273 -39.71 -13.24 -6.62
N THR A 274 -38.87 -13.07 -7.62
CA THR A 274 -38.14 -11.84 -7.88
C THR A 274 -39.02 -10.68 -8.39
N THR A 275 -40.26 -10.96 -8.72
CA THR A 275 -41.27 -9.99 -9.18
C THR A 275 -42.41 -9.78 -8.19
N GLY A 276 -42.34 -10.44 -7.01
CA GLY A 276 -43.35 -10.32 -5.97
C GLY A 276 -44.65 -11.16 -6.24
N ARG A 277 -44.67 -12.00 -7.27
CA ARG A 277 -45.80 -12.85 -7.58
C ARG A 277 -45.91 -14.02 -6.58
N ARG A 278 -47.10 -14.57 -6.48
CA ARG A 278 -47.32 -15.75 -5.62
C ARG A 278 -46.49 -16.93 -6.12
N LEU A 279 -45.81 -17.63 -5.20
CA LEU A 279 -45.02 -18.82 -5.50
C LEU A 279 -45.89 -19.99 -5.93
N PRO A 280 -45.43 -20.81 -6.89
CA PRO A 280 -46.08 -22.06 -7.28
C PRO A 280 -46.22 -23.04 -6.10
N THR A 281 -47.30 -23.78 -6.04
CA THR A 281 -47.58 -24.73 -4.93
C THR A 281 -46.71 -25.97 -5.01
N ASP A 282 -46.29 -26.36 -6.20
CA ASP A 282 -45.47 -27.52 -6.54
C ASP A 282 -43.96 -27.23 -6.58
N LEU A 283 -43.54 -26.02 -6.25
CA LEU A 283 -42.12 -25.64 -6.17
C LEU A 283 -41.40 -26.47 -5.08
N THR A 284 -40.32 -27.12 -5.45
CA THR A 284 -39.49 -27.94 -4.57
C THR A 284 -38.06 -27.38 -4.55
N PRO A 285 -37.29 -27.66 -3.49
CA PRO A 285 -35.86 -27.33 -3.50
C PRO A 285 -35.17 -27.95 -4.72
N ALA A 286 -34.33 -27.15 -5.37
CA ALA A 286 -33.47 -27.65 -6.43
C ALA A 286 -32.46 -28.65 -5.84
N PRO A 287 -32.07 -29.65 -6.60
CA PRO A 287 -30.94 -30.48 -6.22
C PRO A 287 -29.71 -29.55 -5.97
N ARG A 288 -28.98 -29.80 -4.89
CA ARG A 288 -27.71 -29.09 -4.70
C ARG A 288 -26.84 -29.31 -5.93
N ARG A 289 -26.27 -28.24 -6.41
CA ARG A 289 -25.30 -28.31 -7.50
C ARG A 289 -24.15 -29.20 -7.04
N ALA A 290 -23.73 -30.13 -7.89
CA ALA A 290 -22.57 -30.96 -7.60
C ALA A 290 -21.31 -30.05 -7.55
N THR A 291 -20.44 -30.34 -6.61
CA THR A 291 -19.10 -29.72 -6.60
C THR A 291 -18.42 -30.10 -7.91
N GLY A 292 -18.27 -29.13 -8.80
CA GLY A 292 -17.46 -29.31 -10.01
C GLY A 292 -16.05 -28.87 -9.68
N ALA A 293 -15.05 -29.66 -10.05
CA ALA A 293 -13.70 -29.15 -10.12
C ALA A 293 -13.66 -28.04 -11.20
N VAL A 294 -13.22 -26.87 -10.86
CA VAL A 294 -12.96 -25.81 -11.83
C VAL A 294 -11.51 -25.85 -12.15
N ASN A 295 -11.17 -26.31 -13.32
CA ASN A 295 -9.79 -26.26 -13.77
C ASN A 295 -9.58 -25.01 -14.63
N ARG A 296 -9.17 -23.91 -14.00
CA ARG A 296 -8.68 -22.70 -14.67
C ARG A 296 -7.17 -22.75 -14.92
N ALA A 297 -6.50 -23.82 -14.52
CA ALA A 297 -5.05 -24.01 -14.66
C ALA A 297 -4.56 -23.95 -16.12
N GLN A 298 -5.46 -24.07 -17.09
CA GLN A 298 -5.14 -23.97 -18.52
C GLN A 298 -5.04 -22.52 -19.01
N ASP A 299 -5.52 -21.56 -18.23
CA ASP A 299 -5.46 -20.13 -18.55
C ASP A 299 -4.10 -19.58 -18.15
N MET A 300 -3.08 -19.85 -18.96
CA MET A 300 -1.72 -19.39 -18.74
C MET A 300 -1.32 -18.33 -19.76
N ALA A 301 -0.51 -17.37 -19.31
CA ALA A 301 0.24 -16.47 -20.17
C ALA A 301 1.73 -16.78 -20.08
N PHE A 302 2.45 -16.58 -21.18
CA PHE A 302 3.90 -16.71 -21.23
C PHE A 302 4.52 -15.34 -21.55
N THR A 303 5.64 -15.05 -20.91
CA THR A 303 6.36 -13.79 -21.04
C THR A 303 7.85 -13.96 -20.74
N GLU A 304 8.57 -12.87 -20.55
CA GLU A 304 10.00 -12.88 -20.28
C GLU A 304 10.41 -11.78 -19.29
N MET A 305 11.57 -12.00 -18.65
CA MET A 305 12.31 -10.93 -17.98
C MET A 305 13.18 -10.20 -19.01
N VAL A 306 12.98 -8.89 -19.15
CA VAL A 306 13.77 -8.03 -20.03
C VAL A 306 14.93 -7.43 -19.24
N ALA A 307 16.14 -7.69 -19.70
CA ALA A 307 17.33 -7.19 -19.03
C ALA A 307 17.43 -5.65 -19.13
N GLY A 308 17.55 -5.00 -17.99
CA GLY A 308 17.77 -3.56 -17.90
C GLY A 308 19.21 -3.14 -18.15
N ALA A 309 19.41 -1.87 -18.46
CA ALA A 309 20.74 -1.29 -18.60
C ALA A 309 21.45 -1.24 -17.24
N THR A 310 22.77 -1.47 -17.28
CA THR A 310 23.60 -1.37 -16.08
C THR A 310 23.75 0.08 -15.63
N GLN A 311 23.50 0.31 -14.34
CA GLN A 311 23.67 1.59 -13.66
C GLN A 311 24.64 1.38 -12.47
N GLY A 312 25.92 1.67 -12.66
CA GLY A 312 26.95 1.34 -11.67
C GLY A 312 27.09 -0.17 -11.48
N ALA A 313 26.96 -0.64 -10.24
CA ALA A 313 27.02 -2.06 -9.88
C ALA A 313 25.71 -2.82 -10.09
N TYR A 314 24.65 -2.16 -10.52
CA TYR A 314 23.29 -2.69 -10.53
C TYR A 314 22.64 -2.63 -11.90
N ALA A 315 21.63 -3.46 -12.11
CA ALA A 315 20.71 -3.37 -13.25
C ALA A 315 19.28 -3.66 -12.76
N ALA A 316 18.31 -2.98 -13.32
CA ALA A 316 16.89 -3.19 -13.06
C ALA A 316 16.30 -3.93 -14.26
N ASP A 317 16.06 -5.22 -14.11
CA ASP A 317 15.41 -6.03 -15.13
C ASP A 317 13.89 -6.00 -14.91
N GLU A 318 13.10 -6.00 -15.98
CA GLU A 318 11.65 -5.83 -15.90
C GLU A 318 10.92 -7.07 -16.41
N LEU A 319 9.91 -7.52 -15.64
CA LEU A 319 8.96 -8.50 -16.15
C LEU A 319 8.05 -7.82 -17.19
N LEU A 320 8.02 -8.35 -18.36
CA LEU A 320 7.10 -7.89 -19.40
C LEU A 320 5.68 -8.36 -19.05
N ILE A 321 4.83 -7.46 -18.55
CA ILE A 321 3.45 -7.80 -18.23
C ILE A 321 2.70 -8.14 -19.51
N PRO A 322 2.07 -9.35 -19.60
CA PRO A 322 1.45 -9.77 -20.85
C PRO A 322 0.15 -9.02 -21.12
N TYR A 323 0.11 -8.28 -22.22
CA TYR A 323 -1.08 -7.68 -22.80
C TYR A 323 -1.14 -7.98 -24.30
N PRO A 324 -2.22 -8.60 -24.83
CA PRO A 324 -3.39 -9.14 -24.11
C PRO A 324 -3.04 -10.36 -23.25
N ASN A 325 -3.88 -10.65 -22.26
CA ASN A 325 -3.79 -11.87 -21.46
C ASN A 325 -5.10 -12.68 -21.51
N PRO A 326 -5.07 -14.00 -21.17
CA PRO A 326 -6.25 -14.88 -21.29
C PRO A 326 -7.42 -14.42 -20.41
N TRP A 327 -7.11 -13.79 -19.29
CA TRP A 327 -8.11 -13.38 -18.29
C TRP A 327 -8.77 -12.04 -18.64
N GLN A 328 -8.28 -11.32 -19.65
CA GLN A 328 -8.68 -9.95 -19.98
C GLN A 328 -8.57 -9.01 -18.78
N ARG A 329 -7.59 -9.26 -17.90
CA ARG A 329 -7.36 -8.51 -16.67
C ARG A 329 -6.20 -7.55 -16.82
N ARG A 330 -6.30 -6.42 -16.13
CA ARG A 330 -5.17 -5.58 -15.82
C ARG A 330 -4.38 -6.22 -14.69
N ILE A 331 -3.08 -6.08 -14.70
CA ILE A 331 -2.18 -6.62 -13.67
C ILE A 331 -1.48 -5.44 -13.02
N ARG A 332 -1.99 -5.02 -11.85
CA ARG A 332 -1.44 -3.96 -11.01
C ARG A 332 -0.85 -4.55 -9.73
N PRO A 333 0.45 -4.86 -9.70
CA PRO A 333 1.06 -5.55 -8.58
C PRO A 333 1.01 -4.74 -7.27
N THR A 334 0.68 -5.41 -6.17
CA THR A 334 0.71 -4.81 -4.82
C THR A 334 1.72 -5.48 -3.90
N ASP A 335 1.90 -6.80 -4.04
CA ASP A 335 2.85 -7.58 -3.24
C ASP A 335 3.32 -8.81 -3.99
N ILE A 336 4.50 -9.32 -3.63
CA ILE A 336 5.10 -10.54 -4.18
C ILE A 336 5.72 -11.37 -3.06
N GLY A 337 5.58 -12.68 -3.13
CA GLY A 337 6.24 -13.63 -2.23
C GLY A 337 6.75 -14.83 -3.00
N PHE A 338 7.77 -15.49 -2.48
CA PHE A 338 8.42 -16.63 -3.12
C PHE A 338 8.37 -17.88 -2.26
N THR A 339 8.21 -19.02 -2.92
CA THR A 339 8.56 -20.33 -2.34
C THR A 339 10.07 -20.57 -2.43
N PRO A 340 10.63 -21.54 -1.68
CA PRO A 340 12.06 -21.84 -1.72
C PRO A 340 12.61 -22.23 -3.10
N ASP A 341 11.78 -22.73 -3.99
CA ASP A 341 12.16 -23.09 -5.37
C ASP A 341 12.08 -21.91 -6.37
N GLY A 342 11.72 -20.72 -5.90
CA GLY A 342 11.61 -19.51 -6.72
C GLY A 342 10.27 -19.32 -7.45
N THR A 343 9.28 -20.17 -7.19
CA THR A 343 7.91 -19.90 -7.64
C THR A 343 7.38 -18.65 -6.92
N ALA A 344 6.98 -17.64 -7.69
CA ALA A 344 6.44 -16.41 -7.15
C ALA A 344 4.92 -16.42 -7.08
N TYR A 345 4.38 -15.78 -6.06
CA TYR A 345 2.97 -15.42 -5.96
C TYR A 345 2.85 -13.91 -5.96
N LEU A 346 1.99 -13.39 -6.83
CA LEU A 346 1.82 -11.96 -7.07
C LEU A 346 0.38 -11.57 -6.75
N ALA A 347 0.19 -10.67 -5.79
CA ALA A 347 -1.10 -10.03 -5.54
C ALA A 347 -1.25 -8.78 -6.42
N THR A 348 -2.49 -8.52 -6.85
CA THR A 348 -2.80 -7.34 -7.64
C THR A 348 -3.94 -6.54 -7.03
N PHE A 349 -3.88 -5.23 -7.16
CA PHE A 349 -4.93 -4.32 -6.67
C PHE A 349 -6.29 -4.56 -7.34
N ASP A 350 -6.28 -5.15 -8.53
CA ASP A 350 -7.48 -5.56 -9.28
C ASP A 350 -8.16 -6.82 -8.69
N GLY A 351 -7.57 -7.41 -7.65
CA GLY A 351 -8.17 -8.51 -6.89
C GLY A 351 -7.79 -9.91 -7.38
N ASP A 352 -6.79 -10.03 -8.22
CA ASP A 352 -6.29 -11.31 -8.72
C ASP A 352 -5.00 -11.72 -8.02
N ILE A 353 -4.81 -13.02 -7.84
CA ILE A 353 -3.56 -13.60 -7.37
C ILE A 353 -3.00 -14.49 -8.49
N PHE A 354 -1.73 -14.25 -8.82
CA PHE A 354 -1.03 -15.00 -9.86
C PHE A 354 0.08 -15.84 -9.27
N ARG A 355 0.26 -17.05 -9.83
CA ARG A 355 1.45 -17.87 -9.65
C ARG A 355 2.37 -17.66 -10.85
N ILE A 356 3.64 -17.38 -10.62
CA ILE A 356 4.62 -17.06 -11.66
C ILE A 356 5.83 -17.98 -11.49
N GLN A 357 6.30 -18.59 -12.58
CA GLN A 357 7.45 -19.46 -12.58
C GLN A 357 8.45 -19.00 -13.65
N GLY A 358 9.74 -19.25 -13.41
CA GLY A 358 10.80 -18.94 -14.36
C GLY A 358 11.30 -17.51 -14.33
N MET A 359 11.02 -16.72 -13.28
CA MET A 359 11.46 -15.32 -13.15
C MET A 359 13.00 -15.18 -13.04
N ASP A 360 13.69 -16.23 -12.63
CA ASP A 360 15.15 -16.32 -12.59
C ASP A 360 15.77 -16.55 -13.98
N SER A 361 14.95 -16.98 -14.93
CA SER A 361 15.39 -17.34 -16.28
C SER A 361 15.47 -16.11 -17.22
N VAL A 362 16.17 -16.27 -18.32
CA VAL A 362 16.33 -15.24 -19.35
C VAL A 362 15.96 -15.84 -20.70
N GLY A 363 15.12 -15.15 -21.45
CA GLY A 363 14.75 -15.50 -22.81
C GLY A 363 13.25 -15.43 -23.09
N PRO A 364 12.86 -15.41 -24.36
CA PRO A 364 11.45 -15.33 -24.75
C PRO A 364 10.63 -16.48 -24.17
N GLU A 365 9.43 -16.15 -23.67
CA GLU A 365 8.47 -17.11 -23.11
C GLU A 365 9.04 -17.98 -21.96
N SER A 366 10.13 -17.53 -21.29
CA SER A 366 10.74 -18.27 -20.18
C SER A 366 9.94 -18.16 -18.88
N VAL A 367 9.06 -17.18 -18.78
CA VAL A 367 8.22 -16.94 -17.59
C VAL A 367 6.79 -17.34 -17.89
N SER A 368 6.21 -18.20 -17.05
CA SER A 368 4.80 -18.56 -17.10
C SER A 368 4.02 -17.87 -15.98
N ILE A 369 2.84 -17.36 -16.29
CA ILE A 369 1.94 -16.68 -15.37
C ILE A 369 0.59 -17.40 -15.40
N GLN A 370 0.09 -17.81 -14.24
CA GLN A 370 -1.21 -18.42 -14.05
C GLN A 370 -2.00 -17.66 -13.00
N ARG A 371 -3.26 -17.31 -13.27
CA ARG A 371 -4.16 -16.75 -12.26
C ARG A 371 -4.73 -17.90 -11.42
N ILE A 372 -4.51 -17.88 -10.11
CA ILE A 372 -4.94 -18.94 -9.20
C ILE A 372 -6.12 -18.52 -8.30
N ALA A 373 -6.38 -17.24 -8.17
CA ALA A 373 -7.51 -16.72 -7.40
C ALA A 373 -7.92 -15.35 -7.94
N SER A 374 -9.17 -14.95 -7.66
CA SER A 374 -9.72 -13.65 -8.10
C SER A 374 -10.85 -13.19 -7.18
N GLY A 375 -11.23 -11.92 -7.31
CA GLY A 375 -12.38 -11.34 -6.62
C GLY A 375 -12.07 -10.71 -5.27
N PHE A 376 -10.80 -10.54 -4.91
CA PHE A 376 -10.41 -9.82 -3.70
C PHE A 376 -10.66 -8.31 -3.81
N PHE A 377 -11.00 -7.68 -2.70
CA PHE A 377 -11.18 -6.24 -2.63
C PHE A 377 -9.92 -5.54 -2.09
N ASP A 378 -9.22 -4.83 -2.97
CA ASP A 378 -7.98 -4.09 -2.67
C ASP A 378 -6.97 -4.92 -1.87
N PRO A 379 -6.48 -6.08 -2.35
CA PRO A 379 -5.43 -6.82 -1.64
C PRO A 379 -4.13 -6.02 -1.65
N GLN A 380 -3.54 -5.83 -0.46
CA GLN A 380 -2.36 -4.98 -0.26
C GLN A 380 -1.12 -5.77 0.11
N SER A 381 -1.30 -6.95 0.69
CA SER A 381 -0.18 -7.76 1.13
C SER A 381 -0.45 -9.25 0.96
N LEU A 382 0.62 -9.98 0.80
CA LEU A 382 0.63 -11.43 0.61
C LEU A 382 1.75 -12.02 1.48
N LEU A 383 1.54 -13.21 1.97
CA LEU A 383 2.55 -13.99 2.69
C LEU A 383 2.60 -15.41 2.14
N VAL A 384 3.77 -15.84 1.72
CA VAL A 384 4.07 -17.23 1.37
C VAL A 384 4.79 -17.88 2.54
N ARG A 385 4.22 -18.94 3.08
CA ARG A 385 4.77 -19.70 4.20
C ARG A 385 4.78 -21.19 3.89
N GLY A 386 5.91 -21.70 3.43
CA GLY A 386 5.99 -23.03 2.83
C GLY A 386 5.14 -23.10 1.57
N ASP A 387 4.13 -23.98 1.55
CA ASP A 387 3.17 -24.12 0.45
C ASP A 387 1.87 -23.32 0.68
N GLU A 388 1.77 -22.63 1.81
CA GLU A 388 0.58 -21.83 2.14
C GLU A 388 0.70 -20.40 1.61
N VAL A 389 -0.35 -19.91 0.99
CA VAL A 389 -0.46 -18.54 0.50
C VAL A 389 -1.57 -17.82 1.27
N PHE A 390 -1.21 -16.73 1.91
CA PHE A 390 -2.12 -15.86 2.64
C PHE A 390 -2.24 -14.52 1.93
N VAL A 391 -3.44 -14.02 1.81
CA VAL A 391 -3.75 -12.73 1.17
C VAL A 391 -4.41 -11.81 2.18
N LEU A 392 -3.89 -10.61 2.33
CA LEU A 392 -4.46 -9.56 3.16
C LEU A 392 -5.22 -8.58 2.27
N SER A 393 -6.55 -8.63 2.34
CA SER A 393 -7.47 -7.72 1.63
C SER A 393 -8.25 -6.86 2.63
N ARG A 394 -9.11 -5.98 2.14
CA ARG A 394 -10.02 -5.23 3.02
C ARG A 394 -10.99 -6.16 3.77
N LEU A 395 -11.32 -7.33 3.22
CA LEU A 395 -12.20 -8.29 3.88
C LEU A 395 -11.53 -8.90 5.12
N GLY A 396 -10.24 -9.15 5.05
CA GLY A 396 -9.47 -9.77 6.13
C GLY A 396 -8.22 -10.49 5.64
N LEU A 397 -7.74 -11.38 6.48
CA LEU A 397 -6.65 -12.31 6.17
C LEU A 397 -7.24 -13.63 5.68
N THR A 398 -7.01 -13.95 4.42
CA THR A 398 -7.54 -15.15 3.74
C THR A 398 -6.41 -16.10 3.37
N ARG A 399 -6.56 -17.40 3.65
CA ARG A 399 -5.69 -18.45 3.14
C ARG A 399 -6.29 -19.04 1.86
N LEU A 400 -5.49 -19.17 0.83
CA LEU A 400 -5.87 -19.84 -0.41
C LEU A 400 -5.68 -21.34 -0.23
N VAL A 401 -6.74 -22.11 -0.47
CA VAL A 401 -6.72 -23.58 -0.30
C VAL A 401 -7.12 -24.22 -1.61
N ASP A 402 -6.19 -24.93 -2.21
CA ASP A 402 -6.40 -25.88 -3.31
C ASP A 402 -6.69 -27.25 -2.68
N GLN A 403 -7.90 -27.74 -2.80
CA GLN A 403 -8.35 -28.97 -2.12
C GLN A 403 -8.17 -30.24 -2.95
N ASP A 404 -8.15 -30.12 -4.25
CA ASP A 404 -8.03 -31.23 -5.18
C ASP A 404 -6.67 -31.32 -5.90
N ALA A 405 -5.77 -30.36 -5.58
CA ALA A 405 -4.41 -30.24 -6.09
C ALA A 405 -4.35 -30.04 -7.62
N ASP A 406 -5.30 -29.31 -8.18
CA ASP A 406 -5.31 -28.97 -9.60
C ASP A 406 -4.57 -27.66 -9.91
N GLY A 407 -4.15 -26.92 -8.88
CA GLY A 407 -3.38 -25.70 -8.95
C GLY A 407 -4.20 -24.42 -8.92
N ASP A 408 -5.51 -24.52 -8.75
CA ASP A 408 -6.45 -23.42 -8.55
C ASP A 408 -6.93 -23.33 -7.09
N THR A 409 -7.47 -22.20 -6.70
CA THR A 409 -8.02 -22.02 -5.34
C THR A 409 -9.48 -22.44 -5.30
N ASP A 410 -9.80 -23.48 -4.53
CA ASP A 410 -11.17 -23.92 -4.29
C ASP A 410 -11.83 -23.20 -3.12
N PHE A 411 -11.06 -22.93 -2.06
CA PHE A 411 -11.60 -22.38 -0.84
C PHE A 411 -10.78 -21.17 -0.36
N TYR A 412 -11.46 -20.04 -0.27
CA TYR A 412 -10.97 -18.78 0.26
C TYR A 412 -11.23 -18.76 1.76
N GLU A 413 -10.33 -19.39 2.52
CA GLU A 413 -10.50 -19.58 3.96
C GLU A 413 -10.18 -18.29 4.72
N MET A 414 -11.17 -17.74 5.40
CA MET A 414 -10.99 -16.59 6.28
C MET A 414 -10.25 -17.01 7.55
N VAL A 415 -8.97 -16.68 7.62
CA VAL A 415 -8.15 -16.87 8.82
C VAL A 415 -8.55 -15.87 9.88
N SER A 416 -8.66 -14.59 9.51
CA SER A 416 -9.04 -13.53 10.45
C SER A 416 -9.65 -12.32 9.77
N ASN A 417 -10.73 -11.81 10.36
CA ASN A 417 -11.24 -10.46 10.15
C ASN A 417 -11.43 -9.74 11.51
N ALA A 418 -10.63 -10.09 12.49
CA ALA A 418 -10.84 -9.76 13.90
C ALA A 418 -10.53 -8.30 14.29
N TRP A 419 -10.30 -7.42 13.31
CA TRP A 419 -10.15 -5.97 13.56
C TRP A 419 -11.29 -5.18 12.93
N VAL A 420 -11.48 -3.94 13.39
CA VAL A 420 -12.44 -3.02 12.79
C VAL A 420 -11.84 -2.45 11.52
N GLN A 421 -12.53 -2.68 10.40
CA GLN A 421 -12.20 -2.10 9.11
C GLN A 421 -13.14 -0.93 8.83
N SER A 422 -12.57 0.24 8.56
CA SER A 422 -13.34 1.39 8.08
C SER A 422 -13.77 1.17 6.63
N PRO A 423 -14.98 1.62 6.25
CA PRO A 423 -15.36 1.74 4.86
C PRO A 423 -14.62 2.87 4.14
N GLU A 424 -13.90 3.75 4.86
CA GLU A 424 -13.15 4.85 4.29
C GLU A 424 -12.06 4.33 3.32
N THR A 425 -11.91 4.99 2.16
CA THR A 425 -11.09 4.50 1.05
C THR A 425 -9.61 4.41 1.35
N ARG A 426 -9.09 5.15 2.34
CA ARG A 426 -7.69 5.11 2.77
C ARG A 426 -7.39 4.17 3.94
N SER A 427 -8.42 3.52 4.48
CA SER A 427 -8.25 2.55 5.54
C SER A 427 -7.84 1.20 4.96
N PHE A 428 -6.56 1.03 4.70
CA PHE A 428 -6.00 -0.24 4.23
C PHE A 428 -5.31 -1.00 5.36
N PRO A 429 -5.40 -2.33 5.36
CA PRO A 429 -4.39 -3.14 6.01
C PRO A 429 -3.15 -3.18 5.10
N HIS A 430 -2.03 -2.54 5.52
CA HIS A 430 -0.88 -2.28 4.65
C HIS A 430 0.10 -3.43 4.54
N SER A 431 0.35 -4.14 5.63
CA SER A 431 1.33 -5.23 5.63
C SER A 431 0.92 -6.41 6.48
N LEU A 432 1.36 -7.57 6.05
CA LEU A 432 1.18 -8.85 6.69
C LEU A 432 2.55 -9.45 7.00
N VAL A 433 2.81 -9.74 8.27
CA VAL A 433 4.05 -10.38 8.72
C VAL A 433 3.72 -11.71 9.39
N GLY A 434 4.34 -12.79 8.92
CA GLY A 434 4.28 -14.08 9.59
C GLY A 434 5.21 -14.12 10.81
N MET A 435 4.67 -14.51 11.96
CA MET A 435 5.43 -14.68 13.18
C MET A 435 5.97 -16.12 13.31
N ARG A 436 7.06 -16.30 14.06
CA ARG A 436 7.70 -17.63 14.24
C ARG A 436 6.82 -18.65 14.99
N ASP A 437 5.92 -18.17 15.82
CA ASP A 437 4.95 -19.02 16.53
C ASP A 437 3.77 -19.46 15.66
N GLY A 438 3.75 -19.02 14.39
CA GLY A 438 2.70 -19.25 13.42
C GLY A 438 1.62 -18.17 13.40
N GLY A 439 1.68 -17.19 14.30
CA GLY A 439 0.79 -16.03 14.33
C GLY A 439 1.10 -15.02 13.24
N PHE A 440 0.41 -13.87 13.29
CA PHE A 440 0.55 -12.82 12.28
C PHE A 440 0.56 -11.44 12.93
N LEU A 441 1.26 -10.51 12.28
CA LEU A 441 1.07 -9.07 12.50
C LEU A 441 0.42 -8.45 11.27
N VAL A 442 -0.55 -7.58 11.50
CA VAL A 442 -1.25 -6.81 10.48
C VAL A 442 -1.10 -5.33 10.82
N SER A 443 -0.57 -4.54 9.89
CA SER A 443 -0.50 -3.09 10.02
C SER A 443 -1.69 -2.44 9.32
N VAL A 444 -2.39 -1.53 10.01
CA VAL A 444 -3.56 -0.80 9.49
C VAL A 444 -3.21 0.67 9.34
N GLY A 445 -3.49 1.25 8.19
CA GLY A 445 -3.24 2.66 7.90
C GLY A 445 -3.95 3.61 8.87
N GLY A 446 -3.25 4.68 9.28
CA GLY A 446 -3.75 5.70 10.18
C GLY A 446 -4.18 7.00 9.49
N GLN A 447 -3.88 7.16 8.21
CA GLN A 447 -4.18 8.36 7.44
C GLN A 447 -5.66 8.42 7.05
N GLN A 448 -6.53 8.59 8.01
CA GLN A 448 -7.95 8.82 7.85
C GLN A 448 -8.26 10.25 8.29
N ASP A 449 -8.92 11.02 7.43
CA ASP A 449 -9.12 12.44 7.70
C ASP A 449 -10.16 12.68 8.80
N SER A 450 -11.27 11.94 8.80
CA SER A 450 -12.39 12.17 9.71
C SER A 450 -13.05 10.91 10.27
N HIS A 451 -12.76 9.73 9.75
CA HIS A 451 -13.49 8.49 10.09
C HIS A 451 -12.51 7.40 10.51
N ARG A 452 -12.05 7.47 11.76
CA ARG A 452 -11.04 6.55 12.29
C ARG A 452 -11.65 5.39 13.04
N THR A 453 -11.08 4.21 12.76
CA THR A 453 -11.36 3.01 13.58
C THR A 453 -10.45 2.97 14.81
N PRO A 454 -10.79 2.15 15.80
CA PRO A 454 -9.89 1.90 16.92
C PRO A 454 -8.55 1.25 16.53
N HIS A 455 -8.42 0.76 15.30
CA HIS A 455 -7.21 0.09 14.82
C HIS A 455 -6.42 0.94 13.81
N ALA A 456 -6.87 2.15 13.50
CA ALA A 456 -6.17 3.06 12.60
C ALA A 456 -4.78 3.44 13.14
N GLY A 457 -3.74 3.33 12.31
CA GLY A 457 -2.36 3.62 12.68
C GLY A 457 -1.74 2.63 13.66
N ARG A 458 -2.21 1.38 13.65
CA ARG A 458 -1.80 0.35 14.60
C ARG A 458 -1.32 -0.93 13.94
N VAL A 459 -0.45 -1.63 14.66
CA VAL A 459 -0.04 -2.99 14.35
C VAL A 459 -0.81 -3.93 15.25
N ILE A 460 -1.51 -4.88 14.64
CA ILE A 460 -2.38 -5.85 15.32
C ILE A 460 -1.67 -7.19 15.34
N GLU A 461 -1.65 -7.83 16.50
CA GLU A 461 -1.18 -9.21 16.66
C GLU A 461 -2.35 -10.19 16.63
N LEU A 462 -2.23 -11.20 15.77
CA LEU A 462 -3.17 -12.29 15.61
C LEU A 462 -2.49 -13.61 15.97
N SER A 463 -3.21 -14.47 16.69
CA SER A 463 -2.75 -15.83 16.99
C SER A 463 -2.65 -16.67 15.69
N PRO A 464 -2.02 -17.87 15.75
CA PRO A 464 -2.01 -18.81 14.62
C PRO A 464 -3.40 -19.20 14.13
N SER A 465 -4.42 -19.17 14.98
CA SER A 465 -5.82 -19.40 14.63
C SER A 465 -6.57 -18.17 14.16
N GLY A 466 -5.85 -17.04 14.00
CA GLY A 466 -6.42 -15.76 13.53
C GLY A 466 -7.23 -15.01 14.58
N GLU A 467 -7.03 -15.29 15.87
CA GLU A 467 -7.69 -14.53 16.94
C GLU A 467 -6.93 -13.25 17.22
N PHE A 468 -7.66 -12.16 17.50
CA PHE A 468 -7.07 -10.93 17.95
C PHE A 468 -6.45 -11.14 19.34
N GLU A 469 -5.14 -10.93 19.45
CA GLU A 469 -4.42 -11.02 20.70
C GLU A 469 -4.32 -9.65 21.38
N ARG A 470 -3.78 -8.68 20.64
CA ARG A 470 -3.56 -7.33 21.15
C ARG A 470 -3.24 -6.32 20.05
N ILE A 471 -3.25 -5.07 20.40
CA ILE A 471 -2.54 -4.02 19.67
C ILE A 471 -1.06 -4.16 20.04
N PHE A 472 -0.24 -4.54 19.05
CA PHE A 472 1.19 -4.75 19.24
C PHE A 472 1.95 -3.43 19.34
N ALA A 473 1.65 -2.48 18.43
CA ALA A 473 2.27 -1.16 18.38
C ALA A 473 1.29 -0.12 17.81
N GLU A 474 1.56 1.16 18.04
CA GLU A 474 0.68 2.27 17.67
C GLU A 474 1.43 3.49 17.17
N GLY A 475 0.72 4.38 16.47
CA GLY A 475 1.25 5.67 16.07
C GLY A 475 2.00 5.65 14.75
N LEU A 476 1.64 4.76 13.83
CA LEU A 476 2.12 4.73 12.44
C LEU A 476 1.10 5.44 11.54
N ARG A 477 1.56 6.32 10.65
CA ARG A 477 0.68 7.04 9.73
C ARG A 477 0.22 6.13 8.57
N ASN A 478 1.15 5.55 7.86
CA ASN A 478 0.96 4.49 6.87
C ASN A 478 2.14 3.52 6.99
N GLY A 479 2.24 2.87 8.16
CA GLY A 479 3.39 2.04 8.47
C GLY A 479 3.36 0.70 7.75
N PHE A 480 4.41 0.40 7.03
CA PHE A 480 4.66 -0.90 6.42
C PHE A 480 5.63 -1.67 7.30
N VAL A 481 5.09 -2.66 8.00
CA VAL A 481 5.86 -3.49 8.92
C VAL A 481 6.46 -4.67 8.17
N SER A 482 7.74 -4.94 8.42
CA SER A 482 8.48 -6.06 7.85
C SER A 482 9.28 -6.77 8.94
N ARG A 483 9.57 -8.04 8.73
CA ARG A 483 10.47 -8.83 9.58
C ARG A 483 11.84 -8.93 8.92
N LEU A 484 12.89 -8.66 9.66
CA LEU A 484 14.26 -8.74 9.13
C LEU A 484 14.73 -10.18 9.07
N GLY A 485 14.71 -10.77 7.89
CA GLY A 485 15.13 -12.14 7.65
C GLY A 485 14.42 -13.15 8.55
N ASP A 486 15.09 -14.23 8.90
CA ASP A 486 14.56 -15.22 9.86
C ASP A 486 14.90 -14.85 11.31
N THR A 487 14.51 -13.64 11.71
CA THR A 487 14.72 -13.13 13.09
C THR A 487 13.37 -12.70 13.69
N ASP A 488 13.37 -12.35 14.98
CA ASP A 488 12.22 -11.71 15.64
C ASP A 488 12.29 -10.18 15.60
N ARG A 489 13.22 -9.63 14.81
CA ARG A 489 13.41 -8.19 14.66
C ARG A 489 12.40 -7.63 13.66
N LEU A 490 11.59 -6.70 14.11
CA LEU A 490 10.56 -6.04 13.32
C LEU A 490 10.95 -4.59 13.06
N VAL A 491 10.76 -4.18 11.82
CA VAL A 491 10.96 -2.79 11.40
C VAL A 491 9.73 -2.30 10.68
N ALA A 492 9.61 -0.98 10.55
CA ALA A 492 8.63 -0.38 9.66
C ALA A 492 9.23 0.85 9.00
N SER A 493 8.95 1.02 7.72
CA SER A 493 8.96 2.33 7.09
C SER A 493 7.64 3.03 7.36
N ASP A 494 7.63 4.37 7.38
CA ASP A 494 6.40 5.14 7.47
C ASP A 494 6.43 6.31 6.50
N GLN A 495 5.27 6.77 6.11
CA GLN A 495 5.13 7.88 5.18
C GLN A 495 5.29 9.22 5.88
N GLN A 496 6.14 10.08 5.35
CA GLN A 496 6.17 11.50 5.70
C GLN A 496 4.77 12.13 5.61
N GLY A 497 4.44 12.98 6.58
CA GLY A 497 3.14 13.65 6.60
C GLY A 497 2.90 14.42 7.89
N GLN A 498 1.65 14.61 8.25
CA GLN A 498 1.27 15.18 9.54
C GLN A 498 1.86 14.30 10.65
N TRP A 499 2.51 14.94 11.62
CA TRP A 499 3.16 14.30 12.77
C TRP A 499 4.32 13.35 12.44
N VAL A 500 4.63 13.14 11.16
CA VAL A 500 5.76 12.35 10.67
C VAL A 500 6.66 13.28 9.84
N PRO A 501 7.72 13.84 10.44
CA PRO A 501 8.43 14.98 9.89
C PRO A 501 9.26 14.68 8.64
N ALA A 502 9.80 13.48 8.51
CA ALA A 502 10.52 12.95 7.36
C ALA A 502 10.18 11.47 7.22
N THR A 503 10.74 10.77 6.28
CA THR A 503 10.52 9.32 6.11
C THR A 503 11.41 8.53 7.07
N PRO A 504 10.85 7.82 8.08
CA PRO A 504 11.63 7.06 9.04
C PRO A 504 11.76 5.58 8.64
N MET A 505 12.77 4.91 9.16
CA MET A 505 12.71 3.50 9.51
C MET A 505 12.58 3.39 11.02
N HIS A 506 11.58 2.68 11.50
CA HIS A 506 11.35 2.40 12.92
C HIS A 506 11.78 0.98 13.30
N HIS A 507 12.26 0.81 14.49
CA HIS A 507 12.33 -0.49 15.15
C HIS A 507 11.00 -0.74 15.87
N ILE A 508 10.28 -1.78 15.47
CA ILE A 508 8.94 -2.06 15.98
C ILE A 508 9.00 -2.99 17.20
N GLU A 509 8.54 -2.49 18.33
CA GLU A 509 8.50 -3.22 19.60
C GLU A 509 7.09 -3.16 20.21
N ALA A 510 6.75 -4.22 20.94
CA ALA A 510 5.45 -4.33 21.60
C ALA A 510 5.21 -3.15 22.57
N GLY A 511 4.03 -2.53 22.49
CA GLY A 511 3.59 -1.46 23.36
C GLY A 511 4.21 -0.08 23.08
N LYS A 512 5.00 0.07 22.01
CA LYS A 512 5.60 1.36 21.64
C LYS A 512 4.65 2.20 20.78
N PHE A 513 4.87 3.52 20.85
CA PHE A 513 4.20 4.54 20.07
C PHE A 513 5.21 5.23 19.14
N TYR A 514 4.84 5.43 17.86
CA TYR A 514 5.74 5.90 16.80
C TYR A 514 5.43 7.30 16.27
N GLY A 515 4.49 8.02 16.88
CA GLY A 515 4.36 9.47 16.69
C GLY A 515 3.09 9.95 16.01
N PHE A 516 2.38 9.12 15.25
CA PHE A 516 1.17 9.52 14.56
C PHE A 516 -0.10 9.18 15.36
N GLU A 517 -0.82 10.20 15.84
CA GLU A 517 -2.10 10.05 16.53
C GLU A 517 -2.99 11.26 16.22
N PRO A 518 -3.65 11.30 15.05
CA PRO A 518 -4.42 12.46 14.63
C PRO A 518 -5.60 12.73 15.56
N GLY A 519 -5.88 14.04 15.79
CA GLY A 519 -7.01 14.51 16.58
C GLY A 519 -6.89 14.31 18.10
N THR A 520 -5.73 13.92 18.60
CA THR A 520 -5.46 13.72 20.03
C THR A 520 -4.35 14.66 20.53
N ASP A 521 -4.12 14.65 21.84
CA ASP A 521 -2.98 15.35 22.43
C ASP A 521 -1.66 14.69 21.96
N GLN A 522 -0.85 15.43 21.21
CA GLN A 522 0.43 15.00 20.69
C GLN A 522 1.59 15.10 21.71
N SER A 523 1.27 15.24 23.00
CA SER A 523 2.28 15.32 24.07
C SER A 523 3.02 13.99 24.32
N ARG A 524 2.47 12.86 23.83
CA ARG A 524 3.08 11.55 23.97
C ARG A 524 4.39 11.48 23.16
N GLU A 525 5.49 11.16 23.83
CA GLU A 525 6.79 11.05 23.21
C GLU A 525 6.88 9.78 22.35
N PRO A 526 7.26 9.86 21.06
CA PRO A 526 7.42 8.70 20.22
C PRO A 526 8.73 7.95 20.51
N ALA A 527 8.76 6.67 20.23
CA ALA A 527 10.00 5.89 20.17
C ALA A 527 10.96 6.51 19.11
N PRO A 528 12.26 6.62 19.42
CA PRO A 528 13.22 7.20 18.48
C PRO A 528 13.35 6.34 17.22
N ALA A 529 13.37 6.98 16.05
CA ALA A 529 13.63 6.30 14.80
C ALA A 529 15.15 6.04 14.66
N PRO A 530 15.60 4.80 14.37
CA PRO A 530 16.99 4.51 14.06
C PRO A 530 17.59 5.37 12.96
N ILE A 531 16.78 5.74 11.96
CA ILE A 531 17.18 6.61 10.86
C ILE A 531 16.02 7.40 10.29
N TRP A 532 16.26 8.63 9.93
CA TRP A 532 15.42 9.49 9.12
C TRP A 532 16.02 9.64 7.72
N ILE A 533 15.19 9.52 6.68
CA ILE A 533 15.61 9.75 5.29
C ILE A 533 15.07 11.10 4.85
N PRO A 534 15.94 12.02 4.38
CA PRO A 534 15.52 13.33 3.95
C PRO A 534 14.53 13.30 2.79
N HIS A 535 13.59 14.25 2.79
CA HIS A 535 12.51 14.41 1.81
C HIS A 535 12.97 14.33 0.35
N ARG A 536 14.17 14.82 0.03
CA ARG A 536 14.71 14.77 -1.33
C ARG A 536 15.05 13.36 -1.81
N PHE A 537 15.15 12.37 -0.90
CA PHE A 537 15.44 10.96 -1.23
C PHE A 537 14.27 10.04 -1.05
N ALA A 538 13.46 10.25 -0.02
CA ALA A 538 12.27 9.46 0.22
C ALA A 538 11.13 10.32 0.78
N GLN A 539 9.90 10.05 0.36
CA GLN A 539 8.69 10.73 0.83
C GLN A 539 7.63 9.76 1.30
N CYS A 540 7.65 8.55 0.78
CA CYS A 540 6.66 7.53 1.03
C CYS A 540 7.37 6.18 1.17
N GLY A 541 8.00 5.96 2.32
CA GLY A 541 8.56 4.65 2.65
C GLY A 541 7.45 3.61 2.72
N VAL A 542 7.62 2.49 2.00
CA VAL A 542 6.57 1.48 1.84
C VAL A 542 7.01 0.07 2.19
N ASP A 543 8.29 -0.21 2.24
CA ASP A 543 8.78 -1.52 2.66
C ASP A 543 10.22 -1.48 3.15
N VAL A 544 10.62 -2.51 3.89
CA VAL A 544 11.97 -2.71 4.39
C VAL A 544 12.33 -4.18 4.23
N LEU A 545 13.35 -4.45 3.42
CA LEU A 545 13.78 -5.78 3.01
C LEU A 545 15.17 -6.11 3.57
N ALA A 546 15.33 -7.23 4.24
CA ALA A 546 16.64 -7.77 4.61
C ALA A 546 17.26 -8.50 3.42
N ILE A 547 18.56 -8.29 3.17
CA ILE A 547 19.32 -8.94 2.10
C ILE A 547 20.29 -9.93 2.74
N ASP A 548 19.83 -11.15 2.94
CA ASP A 548 20.61 -12.19 3.64
C ASP A 548 21.30 -13.19 2.70
N ASP A 549 21.45 -12.86 1.40
CA ASP A 549 22.04 -13.72 0.40
C ASP A 549 23.39 -13.17 -0.12
N GLU A 550 24.44 -14.00 -0.11
CA GLU A 550 25.78 -13.62 -0.58
C GLU A 550 25.82 -13.28 -2.09
N ARG A 551 24.86 -13.81 -2.87
CA ARG A 551 24.72 -13.50 -4.30
C ARG A 551 24.30 -12.06 -4.57
N SER A 552 23.84 -11.36 -3.57
CA SER A 552 23.53 -9.92 -3.61
C SER A 552 24.79 -9.03 -3.47
N GLY A 553 26.01 -9.59 -3.48
CA GLY A 553 27.27 -8.85 -3.46
C GLY A 553 27.39 -7.93 -2.25
N ASN A 554 27.71 -6.65 -2.48
CA ASN A 554 27.88 -5.65 -1.42
C ASN A 554 26.58 -5.26 -0.69
N LEU A 555 25.43 -5.70 -1.15
CA LEU A 555 24.16 -5.55 -0.44
C LEU A 555 23.91 -6.64 0.59
N SER A 556 24.65 -7.76 0.51
CA SER A 556 24.51 -8.88 1.44
C SER A 556 24.77 -8.43 2.89
N GLY A 557 23.93 -8.86 3.82
CA GLY A 557 23.96 -8.48 5.22
C GLY A 557 23.44 -7.08 5.52
N SER A 558 22.87 -6.37 4.53
CA SER A 558 22.26 -5.07 4.72
C SER A 558 20.73 -5.12 4.68
N VAL A 559 20.12 -3.98 4.93
CA VAL A 559 18.68 -3.77 4.84
C VAL A 559 18.41 -2.74 3.74
N LEU A 560 17.46 -3.00 2.86
CA LEU A 560 16.97 -2.03 1.87
C LEU A 560 15.63 -1.47 2.31
N MET A 561 15.53 -0.15 2.37
CA MET A 561 14.28 0.57 2.49
C MET A 561 13.87 1.08 1.10
N VAL A 562 12.60 0.94 0.76
CA VAL A 562 12.06 1.32 -0.55
C VAL A 562 11.10 2.50 -0.43
N ASP A 563 11.09 3.36 -1.45
CA ASP A 563 10.21 4.52 -1.53
C ASP A 563 9.29 4.43 -2.75
N TYR A 564 8.00 4.65 -2.51
CA TYR A 564 6.96 4.63 -3.55
C TYR A 564 7.00 5.87 -4.45
N TYR A 565 7.13 7.05 -3.84
CA TYR A 565 7.00 8.31 -4.57
C TYR A 565 8.19 8.56 -5.50
N LYS A 566 9.39 8.34 -4.98
CA LYS A 566 10.64 8.33 -5.74
C LYS A 566 11.11 6.90 -5.81
N PRO A 567 10.83 6.14 -6.87
CA PRO A 567 11.14 4.71 -6.90
C PRO A 567 12.64 4.47 -6.70
N SER A 568 13.07 4.62 -5.46
CA SER A 568 14.44 4.61 -5.00
C SER A 568 14.65 3.55 -3.94
N LEU A 569 15.87 3.08 -3.84
CA LEU A 569 16.34 2.12 -2.86
C LEU A 569 17.37 2.80 -1.97
N VAL A 570 17.23 2.62 -0.66
CA VAL A 570 18.14 3.14 0.34
C VAL A 570 18.69 2.00 1.17
N GLN A 571 19.99 1.80 1.09
CA GLN A 571 20.69 0.81 1.92
C GLN A 571 20.84 1.34 3.35
N ILE A 572 20.48 0.55 4.34
CA ILE A 572 20.59 0.86 5.76
C ILE A 572 21.71 0.03 6.37
N LEU A 573 22.64 0.70 7.02
CA LEU A 573 23.78 0.11 7.70
C LEU A 573 23.72 0.42 9.20
N GLY A 574 24.24 -0.47 10.04
CA GLY A 574 24.45 -0.18 11.47
C GLY A 574 25.53 0.91 11.66
N SER A 575 25.29 1.85 12.55
CA SER A 575 26.18 2.95 12.85
C SER A 575 26.77 2.83 14.27
N SER A 576 27.86 2.14 14.44
CA SER A 576 28.61 1.95 15.70
C SER A 576 27.85 1.22 16.82
N VAL A 577 26.55 1.07 16.67
CA VAL A 577 25.60 0.39 17.56
C VAL A 577 24.68 -0.49 16.74
N ASP A 578 23.76 -1.19 17.40
CA ASP A 578 22.74 -1.97 16.71
C ASP A 578 21.98 -1.10 15.67
N PRO A 579 21.86 -1.54 14.39
CA PRO A 579 21.17 -0.78 13.35
C PRO A 579 19.70 -0.46 13.68
N LEU A 580 19.09 -1.17 14.62
CA LEU A 580 17.74 -0.88 15.11
C LEU A 580 17.69 0.18 16.22
N VAL A 581 18.84 0.67 16.67
CA VAL A 581 18.96 1.78 17.62
C VAL A 581 19.44 3.05 16.92
N GLN A 582 20.45 2.92 16.07
CA GLN A 582 21.03 4.00 15.29
C GLN A 582 21.60 3.45 13.99
N ALA A 583 21.28 4.08 12.88
CA ALA A 583 21.69 3.60 11.57
C ALA A 583 22.27 4.71 10.70
N ALA A 584 22.97 4.27 9.66
CA ALA A 584 23.33 5.08 8.50
C ALA A 584 22.54 4.65 7.28
N ALA A 585 22.25 5.56 6.37
CA ALA A 585 21.48 5.32 5.17
C ALA A 585 22.21 5.82 3.93
N ILE A 586 22.26 5.00 2.89
CA ILE A 586 22.96 5.29 1.64
C ILE A 586 21.98 5.11 0.48
N PRO A 587 21.57 6.17 -0.22
CA PRO A 587 20.80 6.04 -1.46
C PRO A 587 21.60 5.26 -2.49
N LEU A 588 21.03 4.21 -3.06
CA LEU A 588 21.66 3.45 -4.13
C LEU A 588 21.63 4.23 -5.45
N PRO A 589 22.71 4.19 -6.26
CA PRO A 589 22.79 4.92 -7.52
C PRO A 589 22.06 4.19 -8.65
N ILE A 590 20.82 3.79 -8.40
CA ILE A 590 19.93 3.15 -9.37
C ILE A 590 18.56 3.78 -9.29
N ASN A 591 17.95 4.02 -10.43
CA ASN A 591 16.55 4.44 -10.53
C ASN A 591 15.72 3.29 -11.06
N LEU A 592 14.66 2.96 -10.33
CA LEU A 592 13.65 2.03 -10.79
C LEU A 592 12.56 2.79 -11.57
N GLU A 593 11.96 2.12 -12.55
CA GLU A 593 11.00 2.78 -13.43
C GLU A 593 9.55 2.67 -12.96
N VAL A 594 9.27 1.78 -12.01
CA VAL A 594 7.93 1.51 -11.48
C VAL A 594 7.76 2.10 -10.08
N PRO A 595 6.55 2.56 -9.70
CA PRO A 595 6.29 2.90 -8.30
C PRO A 595 6.38 1.62 -7.47
N ILE A 596 7.18 1.63 -6.41
CA ILE A 596 7.39 0.43 -5.59
C ILE A 596 6.40 0.44 -4.44
N LEU A 597 5.74 -0.69 -4.20
CA LEU A 597 4.92 -0.92 -3.00
C LEU A 597 5.55 -1.96 -2.07
N LYS A 598 6.15 -2.99 -2.64
CA LYS A 598 6.75 -4.10 -1.90
C LYS A 598 8.00 -4.63 -2.58
N GLY A 599 8.86 -5.26 -1.77
CA GLY A 599 10.03 -5.98 -2.24
C GLY A 599 10.21 -7.30 -1.51
N GLU A 600 10.75 -8.30 -2.20
CA GLU A 600 11.03 -9.62 -1.64
C GLU A 600 12.31 -10.19 -2.24
N LEU A 601 13.07 -10.94 -1.43
CA LEU A 601 14.26 -11.66 -1.86
C LEU A 601 13.85 -13.03 -2.40
N ASN A 602 14.19 -13.31 -3.65
CA ASN A 602 13.96 -14.64 -4.22
C ASN A 602 15.05 -15.61 -3.74
N PRO A 603 14.72 -16.64 -2.96
CA PRO A 603 15.71 -17.57 -2.42
C PRO A 603 16.36 -18.45 -3.52
N ALA A 604 15.72 -18.62 -4.68
CA ALA A 604 16.26 -19.43 -5.77
C ALA A 604 17.45 -18.75 -6.47
N ASP A 605 17.37 -17.44 -6.74
CA ASP A 605 18.42 -16.69 -7.45
C ASP A 605 19.20 -15.70 -6.57
N GLY A 606 18.73 -15.41 -5.36
CA GLY A 606 19.34 -14.47 -4.42
C GLY A 606 19.23 -13.00 -4.85
N GLN A 607 18.31 -12.69 -5.78
CA GLN A 607 18.06 -11.32 -6.22
C GLN A 607 16.79 -10.76 -5.56
N SER A 608 16.76 -9.44 -5.41
CA SER A 608 15.58 -8.75 -4.87
C SER A 608 14.62 -8.39 -5.99
N TYR A 609 13.35 -8.65 -5.77
CA TYR A 609 12.26 -8.30 -6.69
C TYR A 609 11.39 -7.23 -6.06
N PHE A 610 11.02 -6.24 -6.84
CA PHE A 610 10.18 -5.12 -6.42
C PHE A 610 8.95 -5.03 -7.30
N VAL A 611 7.81 -4.78 -6.67
CA VAL A 611 6.54 -4.68 -7.36
C VAL A 611 5.81 -3.43 -6.96
N GLY A 612 4.98 -2.94 -7.85
CA GLY A 612 4.11 -1.83 -7.51
C GLY A 612 3.30 -1.29 -8.68
N MET A 613 2.46 -0.36 -8.33
CA MET A 613 1.57 0.33 -9.27
C MET A 613 1.23 1.72 -8.75
N GLN A 614 0.86 2.61 -9.65
CA GLN A 614 0.52 3.98 -9.28
C GLN A 614 -0.94 4.07 -8.81
N ILE A 615 -1.14 4.38 -7.52
CA ILE A 615 -2.43 4.75 -6.94
C ILE A 615 -2.51 6.27 -6.77
N TRP A 616 -1.44 6.86 -6.23
CA TRP A 616 -1.26 8.30 -6.05
C TRP A 616 -0.11 8.80 -6.92
N GLY A 617 0.20 10.09 -6.83
CA GLY A 617 1.35 10.65 -7.55
C GLY A 617 2.66 9.93 -7.26
N SER A 618 3.46 9.71 -8.30
CA SER A 618 4.81 9.15 -8.23
C SER A 618 5.67 9.77 -9.31
N ASN A 619 6.98 9.79 -9.11
CA ASN A 619 7.96 10.18 -10.12
C ASN A 619 8.40 9.01 -11.02
N ALA A 620 7.82 7.83 -10.84
CA ALA A 620 8.10 6.68 -11.68
C ALA A 620 7.81 6.97 -13.15
N ALA A 621 8.65 6.43 -14.04
CA ALA A 621 8.46 6.55 -15.48
C ALA A 621 7.30 5.69 -15.99
N ARG A 622 7.03 4.59 -15.31
CA ARG A 622 5.95 3.62 -15.60
C ARG A 622 4.91 3.64 -14.49
N ILE A 623 3.74 3.11 -14.77
CA ILE A 623 2.61 3.13 -13.84
C ILE A 623 2.41 1.82 -13.08
N GLU A 624 3.01 0.73 -13.53
CA GLU A 624 2.92 -0.59 -12.92
C GLU A 624 4.08 -1.48 -13.39
N GLY A 625 4.44 -2.48 -12.61
CA GLY A 625 5.43 -3.45 -13.03
C GLY A 625 6.00 -4.32 -11.91
N VAL A 626 6.85 -5.23 -12.34
CA VAL A 626 7.68 -6.11 -11.50
C VAL A 626 9.11 -5.93 -11.96
N THR A 627 9.98 -5.51 -11.06
CA THR A 627 11.40 -5.22 -11.33
C THR A 627 12.29 -6.14 -10.52
N ARG A 628 13.28 -6.75 -11.15
CA ARG A 628 14.37 -7.48 -10.46
C ARG A 628 15.60 -6.58 -10.36
N LEU A 629 16.09 -6.37 -9.15
CA LEU A 629 17.39 -5.74 -8.92
C LEU A 629 18.49 -6.80 -9.07
N ARG A 630 19.22 -6.73 -10.14
CA ARG A 630 20.35 -7.62 -10.41
C ARG A 630 21.66 -6.93 -10.04
N VAL A 631 22.45 -7.55 -9.18
CA VAL A 631 23.82 -7.12 -8.91
C VAL A 631 24.72 -7.59 -10.05
N VAL A 632 25.28 -6.66 -10.80
CA VAL A 632 26.12 -6.93 -11.99
C VAL A 632 27.59 -6.96 -11.60
N GLU A 633 27.99 -6.03 -10.76
CA GLU A 633 29.33 -5.95 -10.19
C GLU A 633 29.23 -6.23 -8.69
N PRO A 634 29.95 -7.20 -8.16
CA PRO A 634 29.83 -7.60 -6.75
C PRO A 634 30.34 -6.52 -5.79
N THR A 635 31.06 -5.54 -6.28
CA THR A 635 31.63 -4.44 -5.51
C THR A 635 31.44 -3.10 -6.22
N ASP A 636 31.17 -2.06 -5.45
CA ASP A 636 31.14 -0.67 -5.92
C ASP A 636 31.96 0.23 -4.97
N ASP A 637 31.89 1.53 -5.14
CA ASP A 637 32.55 2.52 -4.28
C ASP A 637 31.54 3.15 -3.26
N LEU A 638 30.51 2.40 -2.86
CA LEU A 638 29.65 2.74 -1.74
C LEU A 638 30.21 2.17 -0.44
N PRO A 639 30.02 2.88 0.70
CA PRO A 639 30.47 2.35 1.98
C PRO A 639 29.72 1.07 2.36
N THR A 640 30.45 0.09 2.85
CA THR A 640 29.89 -1.12 3.49
C THR A 640 29.80 -0.98 5.01
N VAL A 641 30.55 -0.01 5.59
CA VAL A 641 30.45 0.39 6.99
C VAL A 641 30.43 1.91 7.05
N ALA A 642 29.49 2.46 7.81
CA ALA A 642 29.38 3.90 8.06
C ALA A 642 29.07 4.11 9.54
N THR A 643 30.00 4.63 10.30
CA THR A 643 29.87 4.77 11.76
C THR A 643 30.19 6.19 12.22
N ALA A 644 29.42 6.67 13.19
CA ALA A 644 29.61 7.96 13.82
C ALA A 644 30.24 7.80 15.21
N HIS A 645 31.23 8.61 15.49
CA HIS A 645 32.00 8.62 16.71
C HIS A 645 32.06 10.04 17.30
N HIS A 646 32.44 10.15 18.55
CA HIS A 646 32.59 11.45 19.20
C HIS A 646 33.57 12.38 18.44
N GLU A 647 34.56 11.80 17.78
CA GLU A 647 35.64 12.52 17.12
C GLU A 647 35.44 12.67 15.59
N GLY A 648 34.37 12.07 15.03
CA GLY A 648 34.11 12.15 13.60
C GLY A 648 33.43 10.95 13.00
N ILE A 649 33.53 10.81 11.67
CA ILE A 649 32.82 9.79 10.89
C ILE A 649 33.82 8.81 10.27
N TRP A 650 33.55 7.51 10.42
CA TRP A 650 34.28 6.45 9.75
C TRP A 650 33.44 5.87 8.61
N LEU A 651 34.00 5.84 7.41
CA LEU A 651 33.44 5.17 6.23
C LEU A 651 34.43 4.12 5.74
N GLN A 652 33.94 2.90 5.50
CA GLN A 652 34.72 1.81 4.94
C GLN A 652 34.13 1.34 3.64
N PHE A 653 34.95 1.11 2.64
CA PHE A 653 34.60 0.78 1.27
C PHE A 653 35.13 -0.60 0.87
N PRO A 654 34.46 -1.35 -0.01
CA PRO A 654 34.95 -2.63 -0.50
C PRO A 654 36.15 -2.49 -1.43
N THR A 655 36.33 -1.32 -2.05
CA THR A 655 37.42 -0.99 -2.97
C THR A 655 38.13 0.30 -2.56
N ALA A 656 39.39 0.47 -2.99
CA ALA A 656 40.17 1.66 -2.71
C ALA A 656 39.54 2.90 -3.37
N LEU A 657 39.40 3.98 -2.60
CA LEU A 657 39.00 5.28 -3.16
C LEU A 657 40.11 5.87 -4.06
N SER A 658 39.69 6.59 -5.10
CA SER A 658 40.61 7.35 -5.98
C SER A 658 41.40 8.34 -5.17
N ALA A 659 42.71 8.35 -5.34
CA ALA A 659 43.58 9.30 -4.65
C ALA A 659 43.29 10.76 -5.02
N GLU A 660 42.78 11.01 -6.22
CA GLU A 660 42.41 12.35 -6.71
C GLU A 660 41.30 12.97 -5.85
N HIS A 661 40.29 12.18 -5.51
CA HIS A 661 39.14 12.67 -4.73
C HIS A 661 39.33 12.39 -3.23
N ALA A 662 39.89 11.24 -2.90
CA ALA A 662 40.01 10.82 -1.51
C ALA A 662 40.88 11.79 -0.69
N LEU A 663 42.00 12.26 -1.23
CA LEU A 663 42.97 13.08 -0.52
C LEU A 663 42.60 14.57 -0.48
N ASP A 664 41.61 15.02 -1.23
CA ASP A 664 41.15 16.39 -1.25
C ASP A 664 40.08 16.66 -0.18
N PRO A 665 40.33 17.45 0.88
CA PRO A 665 39.34 17.77 1.88
C PRO A 665 38.06 18.42 1.31
N SER A 666 38.12 19.08 0.16
CA SER A 666 36.96 19.67 -0.51
C SER A 666 36.02 18.61 -1.12
N SER A 667 36.48 17.38 -1.21
CA SER A 667 35.68 16.23 -1.63
C SER A 667 34.72 15.71 -0.56
N TYR A 668 34.67 16.36 0.60
CA TYR A 668 33.81 15.97 1.71
C TYR A 668 33.09 17.17 2.30
N THR A 669 31.81 16.96 2.69
CA THR A 669 31.05 17.93 3.47
C THR A 669 30.27 17.22 4.57
N ALA A 670 30.05 17.94 5.68
CA ALA A 670 29.21 17.47 6.79
C ALA A 670 28.17 18.56 7.13
N THR A 671 26.90 18.18 7.12
CA THR A 671 25.79 19.11 7.32
C THR A 671 24.76 18.46 8.24
N SER A 672 24.29 19.18 9.27
CA SER A 672 23.32 18.65 10.21
C SER A 672 22.06 19.50 10.31
N TRP A 673 20.97 18.87 10.73
CA TRP A 673 19.71 19.55 11.06
C TRP A 673 18.80 18.66 11.91
N SER A 674 17.78 19.29 12.48
CA SER A 674 16.70 18.63 13.18
C SER A 674 15.36 18.85 12.49
N TYR A 675 14.37 18.08 12.88
CA TYR A 675 12.99 18.15 12.41
C TYR A 675 12.05 18.59 13.53
N ARG A 676 10.87 19.12 13.14
CA ARG A 676 9.79 19.43 14.06
C ARG A 676 8.58 18.54 13.75
N ARG A 677 8.11 17.83 14.74
CA ARG A 677 6.89 17.04 14.67
C ARG A 677 5.69 17.95 14.90
N THR A 678 4.89 18.19 13.87
CA THR A 678 3.74 19.12 13.89
C THR A 678 2.56 18.56 13.10
N GLU A 679 1.42 19.24 13.17
CA GLU A 679 0.24 18.98 12.33
C GLU A 679 0.46 19.30 10.84
N ASN A 680 1.51 20.01 10.49
CA ASN A 680 1.84 20.29 9.11
C ASN A 680 2.40 19.04 8.42
N TYR A 681 2.22 18.96 7.12
CA TYR A 681 2.76 17.87 6.32
C TYR A 681 4.29 17.98 6.22
N GLY A 682 5.00 17.01 6.81
CA GLY A 682 6.46 17.00 6.86
C GLY A 682 7.04 18.12 7.72
N SER A 683 8.34 18.24 7.72
CA SER A 683 9.08 19.27 8.46
C SER A 683 10.09 19.99 7.58
N GLY A 684 10.29 21.27 7.81
CA GLY A 684 11.49 21.99 7.39
C GLY A 684 12.73 21.49 8.15
N GLN A 685 13.88 21.96 7.72
CA GLN A 685 15.15 21.73 8.38
C GLN A 685 15.42 22.86 9.40
N TYR A 686 15.89 22.49 10.58
CA TYR A 686 16.14 23.42 11.67
C TYR A 686 17.53 23.19 12.25
N ARG A 687 18.27 24.29 12.46
CA ARG A 687 19.60 24.29 13.09
C ARG A 687 19.51 23.93 14.58
N ALA A 688 20.64 23.68 15.19
CA ALA A 688 20.75 23.40 16.63
C ALA A 688 20.17 24.54 17.51
N ASP A 689 20.22 25.80 17.05
CA ASP A 689 19.58 26.95 17.72
C ASP A 689 18.07 27.04 17.54
N GLY A 690 17.49 26.12 16.75
CA GLY A 690 16.06 26.07 16.46
C GLY A 690 15.59 26.96 15.31
N GLU A 691 16.47 27.73 14.69
CA GLU A 691 16.11 28.54 13.53
C GLU A 691 16.09 27.72 12.25
N PRO A 692 15.28 28.09 11.25
CA PRO A 692 15.26 27.42 9.95
C PRO A 692 16.64 27.41 9.28
N GLY A 693 17.05 26.27 8.76
CA GLY A 693 18.32 26.09 8.08
C GLY A 693 19.05 24.82 8.49
N VAL A 694 20.33 24.77 8.15
CA VAL A 694 21.22 23.65 8.44
C VAL A 694 22.53 24.17 9.04
N ASP A 695 23.16 23.38 9.88
CA ASP A 695 24.48 23.66 10.41
C ASP A 695 25.55 22.94 9.57
N GLN A 696 26.61 23.70 9.22
CA GLN A 696 27.79 23.14 8.55
C GLN A 696 28.80 22.71 9.60
N TRP A 697 29.09 21.44 9.67
CA TRP A 697 30.12 20.93 10.57
C TRP A 697 31.50 20.97 9.88
N PRO A 698 32.50 21.69 10.42
CA PRO A 698 33.80 21.77 9.80
C PRO A 698 34.52 20.43 9.92
N ILE A 699 34.91 19.83 8.81
CA ILE A 699 35.82 18.69 8.77
C ILE A 699 37.23 19.24 9.00
N HIS A 700 37.81 18.92 10.13
CA HIS A 700 39.15 19.40 10.52
C HIS A 700 40.22 18.77 9.61
N SER A 701 40.18 17.46 9.43
CA SER A 701 41.12 16.75 8.58
C SER A 701 40.51 15.42 8.08
N VAL A 702 41.12 14.86 7.05
CA VAL A 702 40.70 13.61 6.44
C VAL A 702 41.87 12.63 6.52
N HIS A 703 41.61 11.43 7.03
CA HIS A 703 42.59 10.39 7.25
C HIS A 703 42.20 9.10 6.56
N PHE A 704 43.17 8.36 6.07
CA PHE A 704 42.93 7.13 5.30
C PHE A 704 43.73 5.97 5.84
N THR A 705 43.24 4.77 5.64
CA THR A 705 44.04 3.55 5.71
C THR A 705 45.04 3.50 4.57
N ALA A 706 46.13 2.77 4.75
CA ALA A 706 47.24 2.70 3.78
C ALA A 706 46.75 2.22 2.37
N ASP A 707 45.74 1.39 2.32
CA ASP A 707 45.10 0.84 1.13
C ASP A 707 43.95 1.71 0.57
N ARG A 708 43.61 2.79 1.29
CA ARG A 708 42.50 3.70 0.99
C ARG A 708 41.10 3.03 0.92
N THR A 709 40.94 1.91 1.60
CA THR A 709 39.64 1.25 1.73
C THR A 709 38.81 1.81 2.89
N ALA A 710 39.40 2.66 3.75
CA ALA A 710 38.64 3.37 4.75
C ALA A 710 39.10 4.83 4.87
N VAL A 711 38.14 5.69 5.20
CA VAL A 711 38.35 7.11 5.49
C VAL A 711 37.78 7.47 6.85
N PHE A 712 38.50 8.27 7.61
CA PHE A 712 38.01 8.92 8.81
C PHE A 712 37.98 10.44 8.60
N LEU A 713 36.82 11.01 8.74
CA LEU A 713 36.59 12.45 8.72
C LEU A 713 36.64 12.97 10.15
N ALA A 714 37.72 13.65 10.52
CA ALA A 714 37.88 14.21 11.85
C ALA A 714 37.00 15.46 11.96
N ILE A 715 36.00 15.41 12.82
CA ILE A 715 35.02 16.48 13.06
C ILE A 715 35.04 16.78 14.55
N PRO A 716 35.59 17.93 14.97
CA PRO A 716 35.54 18.33 16.38
C PRO A 716 34.09 18.66 16.79
N GLU A 717 33.79 18.41 18.05
CA GLU A 717 32.51 18.82 18.64
C GLU A 717 31.29 18.20 17.95
N MET A 718 31.35 16.88 17.68
CA MET A 718 30.20 16.12 17.21
C MET A 718 29.07 16.18 18.24
N GLU A 719 27.84 16.41 17.79
CA GLU A 719 26.65 16.48 18.64
C GLU A 719 25.59 15.47 18.20
N LEU A 720 24.66 15.15 19.12
CA LEU A 720 23.49 14.35 18.77
C LEU A 720 22.57 15.16 17.86
N THR A 721 22.09 14.55 16.79
CA THR A 721 21.21 15.20 15.83
C THR A 721 20.26 14.23 15.16
N GLN A 722 19.10 14.69 14.78
CA GLN A 722 18.14 13.84 14.05
C GLN A 722 18.63 13.53 12.63
N GLN A 723 19.40 14.46 12.02
CA GLN A 723 19.96 14.22 10.70
C GLN A 723 21.36 14.78 10.58
N LEU A 724 22.29 13.93 10.20
CA LEU A 724 23.61 14.32 9.70
C LEU A 724 23.75 13.81 8.28
N GLU A 725 24.16 14.65 7.37
CA GLU A 725 24.51 14.33 5.99
C GLU A 725 26.01 14.47 5.81
N ILE A 726 26.64 13.38 5.41
CA ILE A 726 28.00 13.37 4.89
C ILE A 726 27.92 13.22 3.37
N ARG A 727 28.56 14.11 2.62
CA ARG A 727 28.74 13.93 1.19
C ARG A 727 30.21 13.70 0.89
N TYR A 728 30.45 12.79 -0.04
CA TYR A 728 31.82 12.51 -0.53
C TYR A 728 31.82 12.33 -2.05
N ARG A 729 33.00 12.54 -2.66
CA ARG A 729 33.21 12.29 -4.08
C ARG A 729 33.52 10.82 -4.33
N ARG A 730 32.73 10.18 -5.18
CA ARG A 730 32.97 8.82 -5.66
C ARG A 730 34.18 8.76 -6.60
N ASN A 731 34.63 7.55 -6.92
CA ASN A 731 35.74 7.32 -7.85
C ASN A 731 35.48 7.90 -9.26
N ASN A 732 34.24 7.99 -9.68
CA ASN A 732 33.83 8.62 -10.95
C ASN A 732 33.65 10.15 -10.84
N GLY A 733 33.93 10.75 -9.70
CA GLY A 733 33.82 12.18 -9.44
C GLY A 733 32.40 12.67 -9.10
N SER A 734 31.37 11.83 -9.12
CA SER A 734 30.01 12.19 -8.67
C SER A 734 29.95 12.34 -7.14
N TRP A 735 28.97 13.08 -6.65
CA TRP A 735 28.69 13.15 -5.23
C TRP A 735 27.84 11.95 -4.79
N GLN A 736 28.13 11.45 -3.59
CA GLN A 736 27.33 10.46 -2.89
C GLN A 736 27.02 10.97 -1.48
N GLU A 737 25.84 10.70 -1.02
CA GLU A 737 25.36 11.03 0.32
C GLU A 737 25.35 9.80 1.22
N VAL A 738 25.67 10.02 2.51
CA VAL A 738 25.48 9.10 3.61
C VAL A 738 24.75 9.86 4.72
N PHE A 739 23.61 9.37 5.14
CA PHE A 739 22.80 9.97 6.19
C PHE A 739 22.94 9.22 7.49
N PHE A 740 22.89 9.95 8.60
CA PHE A 740 22.89 9.39 9.95
C PHE A 740 21.79 10.05 10.78
N THR A 741 21.23 9.29 11.70
CA THR A 741 20.50 9.80 12.85
C THR A 741 21.35 9.47 14.08
N LEU A 742 21.70 10.45 14.89
CA LEU A 742 22.67 10.28 15.97
C LEU A 742 21.98 10.35 17.33
N HIS A 743 21.86 9.20 17.97
CA HIS A 743 21.36 9.06 19.34
C HIS A 743 22.48 8.84 20.35
N SER A 744 23.65 8.41 19.86
CA SER A 744 24.86 8.18 20.67
C SER A 744 26.12 8.40 19.82
N LEU A 745 27.19 8.79 20.48
CA LEU A 745 28.50 9.00 19.88
C LEU A 745 29.56 8.28 20.71
N PRO A 746 29.80 6.98 20.48
CA PRO A 746 30.87 6.26 21.13
C PRO A 746 32.23 6.76 20.63
N PRO A 747 33.31 6.65 21.41
CA PRO A 747 34.64 6.98 20.90
C PRO A 747 35.04 6.04 19.76
N ILE A 748 35.86 6.50 18.85
CA ILE A 748 36.40 5.65 17.78
C ILE A 748 37.21 4.49 18.35
N LEU A 749 37.10 3.33 17.71
CA LEU A 749 37.86 2.16 18.14
C LEU A 749 39.37 2.39 17.97
N THR A 750 40.15 1.96 18.96
CA THR A 750 41.62 2.11 18.97
C THR A 750 42.26 1.56 17.69
N GLU A 751 41.75 0.43 17.18
CA GLU A 751 42.28 -0.18 15.95
C GLU A 751 42.00 0.69 14.71
N GLN A 752 40.80 1.25 14.60
CA GLN A 752 40.45 2.17 13.53
C GLN A 752 41.31 3.44 13.56
N ARG A 753 41.49 4.03 14.76
CA ARG A 753 42.33 5.18 14.97
C ARG A 753 43.78 4.94 14.53
N LYS A 754 44.36 3.80 14.94
CA LYS A 754 45.71 3.41 14.52
C LYS A 754 45.82 3.17 13.01
N ALA A 755 44.80 2.53 12.42
CA ALA A 755 44.80 2.20 11.00
C ALA A 755 44.87 3.45 10.10
N VAL A 756 44.37 4.58 10.57
CA VAL A 756 44.42 5.88 9.85
C VAL A 756 45.53 6.79 10.37
N GLY A 757 46.42 6.30 11.23
CA GLY A 757 47.65 7.00 11.69
C GLY A 757 47.40 8.14 12.68
N ILE A 758 46.22 8.17 13.37
CA ILE A 758 45.91 9.18 14.37
C ILE A 758 46.47 8.77 15.73
N GLY A 759 47.35 9.60 16.30
CA GLY A 759 47.96 9.41 17.63
C GLY A 759 47.03 9.80 18.75
N ASP A 760 46.75 11.11 18.84
CA ASP A 760 45.87 11.72 19.84
C ASP A 760 44.97 12.77 19.20
N PHE A 761 43.70 12.83 19.62
CA PHE A 761 42.74 13.78 19.09
C PHE A 761 42.92 15.20 19.68
N ASP A 762 43.38 15.32 20.92
CA ASP A 762 43.64 16.59 21.51
C ASP A 762 44.76 17.30 20.75
N ASP A 763 45.84 16.57 20.40
CA ASP A 763 46.91 17.07 19.54
C ASP A 763 46.45 17.36 18.12
N LEU A 764 45.59 16.52 17.56
CA LEU A 764 45.04 16.69 16.22
C LEU A 764 44.21 17.95 16.11
N PHE A 765 43.25 18.17 17.02
CA PHE A 765 42.36 19.32 17.01
C PHE A 765 43.03 20.62 17.48
N ALA A 766 44.12 20.56 18.19
CA ALA A 766 44.93 21.75 18.54
C ALA A 766 45.69 22.33 17.32
N SER A 767 45.87 21.52 16.25
CA SER A 767 46.50 21.96 15.01
C SER A 767 45.49 22.74 14.15
N PRO A 768 45.94 23.73 13.32
CA PRO A 768 45.02 24.38 12.40
C PRO A 768 44.45 23.38 11.40
N PRO A 769 43.19 23.54 10.98
CA PRO A 769 42.57 22.65 9.97
C PRO A 769 43.31 22.72 8.65
N ALA A 770 43.30 21.65 7.88
CA ALA A 770 43.90 21.59 6.55
C ALA A 770 43.32 22.70 5.65
N GLU A 771 44.18 23.40 4.88
CA GLU A 771 43.71 24.41 3.93
C GLU A 771 42.69 23.79 2.95
N ARG A 772 41.48 24.32 2.96
CA ARG A 772 40.46 23.96 1.97
C ARG A 772 40.66 24.81 0.71
N SER A 773 40.59 24.18 -0.46
CA SER A 773 40.23 24.90 -1.66
C SER A 773 38.86 25.58 -1.43
N GLN A 774 38.70 26.84 -1.81
CA GLN A 774 37.48 27.60 -1.50
C GLN A 774 36.22 26.82 -1.78
N PRO A 775 35.23 26.83 -0.88
CA PRO A 775 33.94 26.19 -1.18
C PRO A 775 33.43 26.72 -2.51
N LEU A 776 33.01 25.83 -3.39
CA LEU A 776 32.21 26.22 -4.54
C LEU A 776 31.04 27.02 -3.97
N GLY A 777 30.93 28.30 -4.36
CA GLY A 777 29.82 29.15 -3.97
C GLY A 777 28.50 28.45 -4.25
N PRO A 778 27.40 28.89 -3.65
CA PRO A 778 26.09 28.28 -3.88
C PRO A 778 25.87 28.17 -5.38
N PRO A 779 25.22 27.04 -5.84
CA PRO A 779 24.96 26.85 -7.27
C PRO A 779 24.34 28.10 -7.88
N PRO A 780 24.71 28.48 -9.12
CA PRO A 780 24.19 29.70 -9.73
C PRO A 780 22.66 29.57 -9.88
N VAL A 781 21.96 30.68 -9.67
CA VAL A 781 20.50 30.74 -9.91
C VAL A 781 20.27 30.66 -11.42
N SER A 782 19.77 29.52 -11.89
CA SER A 782 19.51 29.28 -13.32
C SER A 782 18.21 28.48 -13.53
N ILE A 783 17.71 28.43 -14.76
CA ILE A 783 16.54 27.65 -15.14
C ILE A 783 16.84 26.17 -14.99
N GLU A 784 18.02 25.74 -15.42
CA GLU A 784 18.48 24.34 -15.37
C GLU A 784 18.57 23.88 -13.91
N ARG A 785 19.07 24.72 -13.01
CA ARG A 785 19.07 24.43 -11.55
C ARG A 785 17.63 24.35 -11.03
N GLY A 786 16.74 25.20 -11.48
CA GLY A 786 15.32 25.17 -11.11
C GLY A 786 14.61 23.91 -11.59
N GLU A 787 14.92 23.44 -12.80
CA GLU A 787 14.39 22.19 -13.35
C GLU A 787 14.90 20.97 -12.58
N GLU A 788 16.18 20.94 -12.26
CA GLU A 788 16.81 19.92 -11.42
C GLU A 788 16.11 19.84 -10.05
N LEU A 789 15.91 20.97 -9.39
CA LEU A 789 15.24 21.05 -8.09
C LEU A 789 13.76 20.65 -8.19
N PHE A 790 13.06 21.06 -9.23
CA PHE A 790 11.68 20.73 -9.50
C PHE A 790 11.47 19.22 -9.63
N THR A 791 12.40 18.54 -10.28
CA THR A 791 12.45 17.08 -10.41
C THR A 791 12.86 16.44 -9.08
N THR A 792 13.95 16.92 -8.48
CA THR A 792 14.52 16.37 -7.23
C THR A 792 13.52 16.40 -6.08
N TYR A 793 12.78 17.50 -5.93
CA TYR A 793 11.78 17.65 -4.87
C TYR A 793 10.39 17.16 -5.28
N GLY A 794 10.27 16.56 -6.45
CA GLY A 794 9.04 15.88 -6.87
C GLY A 794 7.84 16.78 -7.13
N CYS A 795 8.06 18.04 -7.48
CA CYS A 795 6.99 19.01 -7.75
C CYS A 795 6.04 18.55 -8.85
N MET A 796 6.55 17.78 -9.83
CA MET A 796 5.75 17.18 -10.92
C MET A 796 4.69 16.19 -10.43
N GLY A 797 4.88 15.56 -9.29
CA GLY A 797 3.89 14.65 -8.73
C GLY A 797 2.57 15.34 -8.42
N CYS A 798 2.63 16.57 -7.96
CA CYS A 798 1.46 17.36 -7.57
C CYS A 798 1.06 18.42 -8.60
N HIS A 799 1.99 18.94 -9.40
CA HIS A 799 1.73 20.03 -10.35
C HIS A 799 1.89 19.58 -11.81
N SER A 800 0.95 19.98 -12.66
CA SER A 800 1.14 19.88 -14.11
C SER A 800 1.96 21.04 -14.63
N ILE A 801 2.82 20.79 -15.61
CA ILE A 801 3.54 21.80 -16.39
C ILE A 801 2.86 22.10 -17.73
N THR A 802 1.77 21.41 -18.03
CA THR A 802 0.93 21.64 -19.22
C THR A 802 -0.29 22.49 -18.86
N ALA A 803 -1.00 22.99 -19.87
CA ALA A 803 -2.21 23.78 -19.68
C ALA A 803 -3.35 23.00 -18.98
N SER A 804 -3.37 21.69 -19.08
CA SER A 804 -4.30 20.82 -18.35
C SER A 804 -3.78 20.52 -16.95
N PRO A 805 -4.60 20.59 -15.89
CA PRO A 805 -4.20 20.17 -14.56
C PRO A 805 -4.02 18.65 -14.45
N GLU A 806 -4.45 17.85 -15.43
CA GLU A 806 -4.27 16.39 -15.50
C GLU A 806 -4.78 15.61 -14.28
N GLY A 807 -5.71 16.20 -13.52
CA GLY A 807 -6.23 15.59 -12.28
C GLY A 807 -5.24 15.59 -11.11
N LYS A 808 -4.15 16.33 -11.19
CA LYS A 808 -3.15 16.43 -10.13
C LYS A 808 -3.68 17.20 -8.92
N PRO A 809 -3.19 16.90 -7.69
CA PRO A 809 -3.67 17.53 -6.46
C PRO A 809 -3.29 19.01 -6.36
N GLY A 810 -2.32 19.47 -7.12
CA GLY A 810 -1.90 20.87 -7.18
C GLY A 810 -2.33 21.56 -8.49
N PRO A 811 -2.44 22.89 -8.49
CA PRO A 811 -2.79 23.65 -9.69
C PRO A 811 -1.69 23.54 -10.77
N SER A 812 -2.11 23.61 -12.05
CA SER A 812 -1.15 23.71 -13.15
C SER A 812 -0.26 24.95 -12.99
N LEU A 813 1.04 24.77 -13.24
CA LEU A 813 2.05 25.82 -13.24
C LEU A 813 2.31 26.38 -14.66
N HIS A 814 1.66 25.82 -15.68
CA HIS A 814 1.78 26.28 -17.05
C HIS A 814 1.36 27.76 -17.17
N ALA A 815 2.19 28.54 -17.80
CA ALA A 815 1.97 29.99 -18.07
C ALA A 815 1.51 30.78 -16.83
N ILE A 816 1.95 30.40 -15.63
CA ILE A 816 1.54 31.06 -14.37
C ILE A 816 2.13 32.47 -14.24
N ALA A 817 3.29 32.73 -14.85
CA ALA A 817 4.01 33.97 -14.73
C ALA A 817 3.15 35.17 -15.16
N GLY A 818 2.97 36.16 -14.26
CA GLY A 818 2.22 37.37 -14.53
C GLY A 818 0.69 37.22 -14.63
N THR A 819 0.16 36.00 -14.57
CA THR A 819 -1.32 35.78 -14.60
C THR A 819 -1.95 36.07 -13.24
N ARG A 820 -3.27 36.34 -13.22
CA ARG A 820 -4.03 36.46 -11.98
C ARG A 820 -4.52 35.09 -11.52
N ARG A 821 -4.24 34.75 -10.27
CA ARG A 821 -4.71 33.51 -9.64
C ARG A 821 -5.77 33.83 -8.59
N PRO A 822 -6.99 33.28 -8.74
CA PRO A 822 -7.96 33.33 -7.66
C PRO A 822 -7.51 32.43 -6.50
N LEU A 823 -7.67 32.90 -5.29
CA LEU A 823 -7.31 32.21 -4.06
C LEU A 823 -8.56 31.97 -3.21
N ALA A 824 -8.45 31.10 -2.23
CA ALA A 824 -9.47 30.88 -1.23
C ALA A 824 -9.84 32.21 -0.52
N GLY A 825 -11.13 32.37 -0.15
CA GLY A 825 -11.65 33.55 0.52
C GLY A 825 -11.69 34.80 -0.37
N ASP A 826 -12.07 34.64 -1.64
CA ASP A 826 -12.27 35.74 -2.61
C ASP A 826 -11.05 36.68 -2.83
N ARG A 827 -9.87 36.16 -2.57
CA ARG A 827 -8.60 36.86 -2.81
C ARG A 827 -8.06 36.55 -4.21
N THR A 828 -7.19 37.41 -4.69
CA THR A 828 -6.50 37.20 -5.97
C THR A 828 -5.06 37.70 -5.84
N ARG A 829 -4.08 36.88 -6.27
CA ARG A 829 -2.70 37.30 -6.40
C ARG A 829 -2.20 37.16 -7.83
N ARG A 830 -1.20 37.93 -8.20
CA ARG A 830 -0.54 37.82 -9.49
C ARG A 830 0.63 36.85 -9.36
N GLY A 831 0.86 35.98 -10.36
CA GLY A 831 2.00 35.08 -10.45
C GLY A 831 3.34 35.85 -10.58
N SER A 832 3.70 36.59 -9.54
CA SER A 832 4.97 37.33 -9.40
C SER A 832 6.01 36.45 -8.70
N ASP A 833 7.28 36.89 -8.76
CA ASP A 833 8.36 36.20 -8.08
C ASP A 833 8.08 36.02 -6.57
N ASN A 834 7.58 37.07 -5.93
CA ASN A 834 7.22 37.02 -4.50
C ASN A 834 6.08 36.01 -4.23
N TYR A 835 5.03 36.00 -5.07
CA TYR A 835 3.94 35.02 -4.91
C TYR A 835 4.45 33.59 -5.09
N LEU A 836 5.27 33.33 -6.11
CA LEU A 836 5.81 31.99 -6.36
C LEU A 836 6.76 31.55 -5.24
N SER A 837 7.61 32.47 -4.76
CA SER A 837 8.47 32.20 -3.61
C SER A 837 7.66 31.90 -2.34
N ASP A 838 6.64 32.73 -2.04
CA ASP A 838 5.76 32.53 -0.88
C ASP A 838 5.02 31.19 -0.98
N ALA A 839 4.51 30.83 -2.19
CA ALA A 839 3.81 29.58 -2.41
C ALA A 839 4.70 28.33 -2.27
N ILE A 840 6.01 28.44 -2.54
CA ILE A 840 6.99 27.38 -2.31
C ILE A 840 7.32 27.29 -0.80
N ILE A 841 7.55 28.41 -0.15
CA ILE A 841 8.02 28.46 1.24
C ILE A 841 6.86 28.23 2.23
N ASN A 842 5.71 28.87 1.98
CA ASN A 842 4.54 28.85 2.87
C ASN A 842 3.24 28.55 2.09
N PRO A 843 3.07 27.36 1.52
CA PRO A 843 1.97 27.05 0.59
C PRO A 843 0.58 27.14 1.22
N SER A 844 0.47 27.03 2.54
CA SER A 844 -0.81 27.12 3.26
C SER A 844 -1.41 28.53 3.36
N VAL A 845 -0.61 29.56 3.08
CA VAL A 845 -1.07 30.98 3.23
C VAL A 845 -1.94 31.42 2.06
N ASP A 846 -1.59 31.03 0.86
CA ASP A 846 -2.25 31.47 -0.37
C ASP A 846 -2.72 30.27 -1.21
N VAL A 847 -3.71 29.54 -0.69
CA VAL A 847 -4.27 28.37 -1.36
C VAL A 847 -5.08 28.82 -2.60
N VAL A 848 -4.82 28.21 -3.75
CA VAL A 848 -5.51 28.51 -5.01
C VAL A 848 -6.96 28.05 -4.92
N PHE A 849 -7.90 28.87 -5.41
CA PHE A 849 -9.33 28.57 -5.44
C PHE A 849 -9.60 27.21 -6.14
N GLY A 850 -10.40 26.36 -5.51
CA GLY A 850 -10.68 25.00 -5.95
C GLY A 850 -9.68 23.94 -5.46
N TYR A 851 -8.66 24.36 -4.69
CA TYR A 851 -7.67 23.50 -4.07
C TYR A 851 -7.65 23.60 -2.52
N GLU A 852 -8.69 24.16 -1.93
CA GLU A 852 -8.80 24.40 -0.47
C GLU A 852 -8.98 23.11 0.34
N LYS A 853 -9.57 22.12 -0.28
CA LYS A 853 -9.90 20.82 0.34
C LYS A 853 -9.07 19.69 -0.26
N GLN A 854 -7.78 19.91 -0.43
CA GLN A 854 -6.91 18.87 -0.96
C GLN A 854 -6.39 18.00 0.19
N ASP A 855 -6.55 16.65 0.08
CA ASP A 855 -6.04 15.70 1.08
C ASP A 855 -4.51 15.60 1.08
N VAL A 856 -3.87 16.08 0.03
CA VAL A 856 -2.43 16.22 -0.06
C VAL A 856 -2.11 17.72 -0.09
N ALA A 857 -1.79 18.28 1.07
CA ALA A 857 -1.30 19.65 1.12
C ALA A 857 0.10 19.71 0.50
N MET A 858 0.40 20.81 -0.21
CA MET A 858 1.76 21.08 -0.65
C MET A 858 2.67 21.22 0.56
N PRO A 859 3.79 20.45 0.65
CA PRO A 859 4.73 20.59 1.75
C PRO A 859 5.38 21.97 1.77
N SER A 860 5.69 22.48 2.96
CA SER A 860 6.47 23.71 3.10
C SER A 860 7.94 23.40 2.80
N PHE A 861 8.56 24.21 1.95
CA PHE A 861 10.00 24.14 1.69
C PHE A 861 10.80 25.19 2.48
N ASN A 862 10.18 25.82 3.48
CA ASN A 862 10.88 26.73 4.37
C ASN A 862 11.96 25.97 5.16
N GLY A 863 13.20 26.45 5.08
CA GLY A 863 14.35 25.77 5.66
C GLY A 863 14.86 24.52 4.90
N VAL A 864 14.10 24.04 3.90
CA VAL A 864 14.53 22.94 3.01
C VAL A 864 15.32 23.47 1.83
N LEU A 865 14.83 24.54 1.20
CA LEU A 865 15.46 25.20 0.07
C LEU A 865 16.12 26.50 0.53
N ASN A 866 17.37 26.72 0.12
CA ASN A 866 18.01 28.01 0.34
C ASN A 866 17.44 29.09 -0.61
N PRO A 867 17.65 30.38 -0.36
CA PRO A 867 17.09 31.47 -1.18
C PRO A 867 17.45 31.37 -2.67
N ASN A 868 18.65 30.90 -3.02
CA ASN A 868 19.08 30.74 -4.41
C ASN A 868 18.34 29.56 -5.09
N ASP A 869 18.11 28.46 -4.38
CA ASP A 869 17.33 27.34 -4.89
C ASP A 869 15.86 27.72 -5.10
N VAL A 870 15.27 28.49 -4.18
CA VAL A 870 13.91 29.05 -4.37
C VAL A 870 13.89 29.98 -5.59
N ALA A 871 14.88 30.84 -5.75
CA ALA A 871 14.99 31.74 -6.91
C ALA A 871 15.15 30.95 -8.23
N ALA A 872 15.92 29.86 -8.22
CA ALA A 872 16.07 28.99 -9.38
C ALA A 872 14.74 28.29 -9.75
N LEU A 873 14.02 27.76 -8.77
CA LEU A 873 12.69 27.19 -8.98
C LEU A 873 11.70 28.22 -9.55
N VAL A 874 11.71 29.44 -9.01
CA VAL A 874 10.87 30.53 -9.53
C VAL A 874 11.21 30.84 -10.98
N LEU A 875 12.50 30.87 -11.36
CA LEU A 875 12.93 31.06 -12.74
C LEU A 875 12.41 29.94 -13.66
N TYR A 876 12.55 28.69 -13.23
CA TYR A 876 12.06 27.54 -13.99
C TYR A 876 10.54 27.59 -14.14
N ILE A 877 9.78 27.79 -13.06
CA ILE A 877 8.32 27.88 -13.11
C ILE A 877 7.86 29.00 -14.06
N LYS A 878 8.56 30.12 -14.09
CA LYS A 878 8.28 31.23 -15.00
C LYS A 878 8.61 30.90 -16.46
N SER A 879 9.49 29.97 -16.74
CA SER A 879 9.81 29.51 -18.08
C SER A 879 8.76 28.59 -18.69
N LEU A 880 7.90 27.98 -17.87
CA LEU A 880 6.82 27.09 -18.32
C LEU A 880 5.75 27.86 -19.10
N LYS A 881 5.64 27.57 -20.42
CA LYS A 881 4.75 28.27 -21.34
C LYS A 881 3.75 27.30 -21.98
#